data_ae42f3df2cbae498f1db311c88ead7dd
#
_entry.id   ae42f3df2cbae498f1db311c88ead7dd
#
_cell.length_a   1.000
_cell.length_b   1.000
_cell.length_c   1.000
_cell.angle_alpha   90.00
_cell.angle_beta   90.00
_cell.angle_gamma   90.00
#
_symmetry.space_group_name_H-M   'P 1'
#
loop_
_entity.id
_entity.type
_entity.pdbx_description
1 polymer ?
#
loop_
_entity_poly.entity_id
_entity_poly.type
_entity_poly.pdbx_seq_one_letter_code
_entity_poly.pdbx_strand_id
1 'polypeptide(L)'
;MDLVLCHTTADFDTLGAAVGLARLQPGARVVLTGGCHPTVQRFVALHRDEYPLIERRAVNPNQIRSLTLVDAQLPHRFGPAAEWIDLALSRHIPITIYDHHPATEKAVPADKTVIETVGSASTLVVEAMQRQGIVPTVAEATVMALGVHVDTGSLLFETATVRDAEALAWLMAQGASVPVIAEFVEPGLTPNLQDLLTAAMERMVVVDIQGSTLASVLLTVDRYIPGLSGVAERLISLADVDALLFGAHYPGKELGSDGETPLRKLLLIGRAQGQVSLKHALKQDLKSDQGHDQGLGIDQSRIPNPNWKTPIPNPTNRRGEVSSPTDSGGKPAESRMNQGLGQEPGQGIDWGSLFKPIGGGGHPTAASANLTTDAPEQVMAKVLDQARLQFPKPPTARDLMSSPVRTIRPETTIGEAQRILLRYGHSGLSVVDAADALVGVISRRDLDIALHHGFSHAPVKGYMATNLKTITPETSLSEIEELMVTYDIGRLPVLQDRALVGIVTRTDLLRHLHQVQRMTGSPRPTPGQPQLPPVPPLTEVLAQRLKPSLWEILTQISTAAQDRGWHLYLVGGAVRDLLIQRDTVPATEGVSLPDLDLVVDGFYKTAQVGAGMVLAEQIKAQFPEVDIQVHGRFQTASLVWRRELEHPLAGLMIDIATARTEFYPYPAANPEVEASSIQQDLYRRDFTINAMALRLTNPGQGQLLDYFGGLIDLRNRQVRVLHPNSFIEDPTRIYRAVRFAVRLGFSLDSQTEGYIHHAIDSGVYAQMQRQVKRVPALQVRLKNELKYILEAHYWPGALELLDRLRALRCIHSDLAMTPTLWHQLRRVSRWLDRFDWTERCSPWQLRLEVLLATLSPGQRHDIAAALQLTETSIQRLAHLDDLETKWLATIIPPLRPSQRYTTFASVDLATLLLVSARHPRTLGPVIWRYLTQDRTVEPLVNGDTLKALGYKPGRQFSPMLAALLAAQLDGKILTLEEAQQFLAQHYPLSSPPPQKDVGQVKVAKNLP
;
A
#
# COMPACT_ATOMS: atom_id res chain seq x y z
N MET A 1 -16.84 54.21 2.17
CA MET A 1 -16.22 53.53 1.03
C MET A 1 -15.75 52.16 1.45
N ASP A 2 -15.79 51.24 0.52
CA ASP A 2 -15.33 49.88 0.74
C ASP A 2 -13.90 49.80 0.21
N LEU A 3 -12.95 49.27 1.02
CA LEU A 3 -11.54 49.28 0.69
C LEU A 3 -10.98 47.87 0.67
N VAL A 4 -10.15 47.60 -0.32
CA VAL A 4 -9.31 46.39 -0.41
C VAL A 4 -7.87 46.83 -0.20
N LEU A 5 -7.25 46.33 0.88
CA LEU A 5 -5.90 46.72 1.31
C LEU A 5 -4.87 45.69 0.87
N CYS A 6 -3.90 46.16 0.07
CA CYS A 6 -2.69 45.38 -0.25
C CYS A 6 -1.63 45.58 0.83
N HIS A 7 -0.78 44.60 1.09
CA HIS A 7 0.34 44.77 2.03
C HIS A 7 1.45 45.70 1.47
N THR A 8 2.40 46.13 2.32
CA THR A 8 3.38 47.18 2.00
C THR A 8 4.40 46.82 0.91
N THR A 9 4.56 45.54 0.61
CA THR A 9 5.45 45.04 -0.46
C THR A 9 4.67 44.29 -1.52
N ALA A 10 3.46 44.81 -1.85
CA ALA A 10 2.52 44.15 -2.74
C ALA A 10 3.20 43.60 -4.01
N ASP A 11 3.01 42.35 -4.26
CA ASP A 11 3.41 41.62 -5.47
C ASP A 11 2.21 41.47 -6.43
N PHE A 12 2.36 40.63 -7.44
CA PHE A 12 1.27 40.42 -8.40
C PHE A 12 0.10 39.63 -7.84
N ASP A 13 0.33 38.73 -6.86
CA ASP A 13 -0.75 37.99 -6.24
C ASP A 13 -1.63 38.89 -5.37
N THR A 14 -0.97 39.70 -4.53
CA THR A 14 -1.66 40.69 -3.73
C THR A 14 -2.47 41.65 -4.62
N LEU A 15 -1.86 42.17 -5.75
CA LEU A 15 -2.54 43.10 -6.65
C LEU A 15 -3.69 42.42 -7.41
N GLY A 16 -3.46 41.24 -7.97
CA GLY A 16 -4.45 40.46 -8.71
C GLY A 16 -5.67 40.11 -7.87
N ALA A 17 -5.44 39.56 -6.70
CA ALA A 17 -6.50 39.24 -5.76
C ALA A 17 -7.27 40.51 -5.32
N ALA A 18 -6.58 41.62 -5.05
CA ALA A 18 -7.23 42.88 -4.68
C ALA A 18 -8.11 43.45 -5.80
N VAL A 19 -7.65 43.41 -7.04
CA VAL A 19 -8.43 43.86 -8.23
C VAL A 19 -9.66 42.97 -8.42
N GLY A 20 -9.49 41.64 -8.33
CA GLY A 20 -10.60 40.68 -8.41
C GLY A 20 -11.65 40.87 -7.32
N LEU A 21 -11.21 41.15 -6.09
CA LEU A 21 -12.10 41.45 -4.96
C LEU A 21 -12.86 42.79 -5.16
N ALA A 22 -12.19 43.78 -5.71
CA ALA A 22 -12.88 45.04 -6.05
C ALA A 22 -13.95 44.83 -7.16
N ARG A 23 -13.76 43.86 -8.06
CA ARG A 23 -14.76 43.44 -9.03
C ARG A 23 -15.93 42.69 -8.39
N LEU A 24 -15.65 41.85 -7.37
CA LEU A 24 -16.68 41.16 -6.58
C LEU A 24 -17.51 42.11 -5.71
N GLN A 25 -16.95 43.26 -5.32
CA GLN A 25 -17.57 44.27 -4.48
C GLN A 25 -17.74 45.59 -5.23
N PRO A 26 -18.84 45.80 -6.01
CA PRO A 26 -19.00 46.99 -6.84
C PRO A 26 -18.87 48.29 -6.04
N GLY A 27 -17.95 49.15 -6.47
CA GLY A 27 -17.65 50.41 -5.78
C GLY A 27 -16.50 50.36 -4.78
N ALA A 28 -15.93 49.17 -4.50
CA ALA A 28 -14.73 49.04 -3.69
C ALA A 28 -13.49 49.62 -4.40
N ARG A 29 -12.52 50.12 -3.60
CA ARG A 29 -11.27 50.70 -4.08
C ARG A 29 -10.07 49.94 -3.52
N VAL A 30 -9.10 49.70 -4.40
CA VAL A 30 -7.84 49.05 -4.03
C VAL A 30 -6.82 50.06 -3.53
N VAL A 31 -6.20 49.82 -2.40
CA VAL A 31 -5.19 50.70 -1.80
C VAL A 31 -3.87 49.95 -1.68
N LEU A 32 -2.82 50.50 -2.35
CA LEU A 32 -1.45 50.11 -2.12
C LEU A 32 -0.93 50.83 -0.87
N THR A 33 -0.81 50.13 0.27
CA THR A 33 -0.67 50.76 1.59
C THR A 33 0.71 51.37 1.86
N GLY A 34 1.75 50.91 1.23
CA GLY A 34 3.10 51.40 1.50
C GLY A 34 4.01 51.45 0.27
N GLY A 35 3.94 50.49 -0.59
CA GLY A 35 4.78 50.35 -1.78
C GLY A 35 4.32 49.09 -2.53
N CYS A 36 5.11 48.67 -3.50
CA CYS A 36 4.92 47.42 -4.19
C CYS A 36 6.27 46.95 -4.74
N HIS A 37 6.33 45.70 -5.12
CA HIS A 37 7.49 45.11 -5.77
C HIS A 37 7.84 45.94 -7.05
N PRO A 38 9.12 46.14 -7.41
CA PRO A 38 9.51 46.95 -8.56
C PRO A 38 8.85 46.57 -9.88
N THR A 39 8.59 45.28 -10.11
CA THR A 39 7.86 44.80 -11.31
C THR A 39 6.40 45.21 -11.28
N VAL A 40 5.75 45.16 -10.13
CA VAL A 40 4.37 45.63 -9.94
C VAL A 40 4.30 47.17 -10.11
N GLN A 41 5.31 47.89 -9.57
CA GLN A 41 5.40 49.34 -9.75
C GLN A 41 5.48 49.72 -11.24
N ARG A 42 6.31 49.01 -12.02
CA ARG A 42 6.41 49.20 -13.48
C ARG A 42 5.09 48.88 -14.17
N PHE A 43 4.45 47.79 -13.81
CA PHE A 43 3.17 47.37 -14.34
C PHE A 43 2.07 48.40 -14.05
N VAL A 44 1.93 48.82 -12.81
CA VAL A 44 0.94 49.83 -12.40
C VAL A 44 1.21 51.16 -13.05
N ALA A 45 2.46 51.56 -13.30
CA ALA A 45 2.79 52.77 -14.00
C ALA A 45 2.27 52.79 -15.45
N LEU A 46 2.16 51.62 -16.08
CA LEU A 46 1.64 51.46 -17.47
C LEU A 46 0.12 51.24 -17.53
N HIS A 47 -0.47 50.62 -16.51
CA HIS A 47 -1.84 50.11 -16.54
C HIS A 47 -2.76 50.69 -15.44
N ARG A 48 -2.33 51.80 -14.76
CA ARG A 48 -3.03 52.34 -13.58
C ARG A 48 -4.51 52.62 -13.80
N ASP A 49 -4.84 53.19 -14.98
CA ASP A 49 -6.20 53.61 -15.29
C ASP A 49 -7.18 52.46 -15.57
N GLU A 50 -6.64 51.25 -15.67
CA GLU A 50 -7.44 50.03 -15.91
C GLU A 50 -8.01 49.44 -14.64
N TYR A 51 -7.53 49.88 -13.46
CA TYR A 51 -7.86 49.33 -12.15
C TYR A 51 -8.46 50.34 -11.18
N PRO A 52 -9.31 49.96 -10.23
CA PRO A 52 -9.94 50.85 -9.27
C PRO A 52 -9.01 51.28 -8.12
N LEU A 53 -7.78 51.67 -8.44
CA LEU A 53 -6.75 52.10 -7.52
C LEU A 53 -7.03 53.47 -6.93
N ILE A 54 -6.83 53.64 -5.62
CA ILE A 54 -6.89 54.94 -4.91
C ILE A 54 -5.62 55.12 -4.07
N GLU A 55 -5.11 56.33 -4.02
CA GLU A 55 -3.98 56.68 -3.18
C GLU A 55 -4.37 56.71 -1.69
N ARG A 56 -3.51 56.16 -0.81
CA ARG A 56 -3.77 56.17 0.62
C ARG A 56 -4.13 57.56 1.18
N ARG A 57 -3.44 58.64 0.74
CA ARG A 57 -3.72 60.01 1.16
C ARG A 57 -5.09 60.55 0.67
N ALA A 58 -5.73 59.92 -0.31
CA ALA A 58 -7.05 60.33 -0.80
C ALA A 58 -8.19 59.61 -0.03
N VAL A 59 -7.88 58.70 0.86
CA VAL A 59 -8.85 57.97 1.71
C VAL A 59 -9.16 58.81 2.95
N ASN A 60 -10.45 59.08 3.19
CA ASN A 60 -10.91 59.62 4.45
C ASN A 60 -11.30 58.48 5.38
N PRO A 61 -10.52 58.22 6.49
CA PRO A 61 -10.74 57.08 7.39
C PRO A 61 -12.16 57.06 7.99
N ASN A 62 -12.78 58.23 8.17
CA ASN A 62 -14.14 58.34 8.73
C ASN A 62 -15.26 57.85 7.79
N GLN A 63 -14.95 57.63 6.51
CA GLN A 63 -15.88 57.18 5.47
C GLN A 63 -15.69 55.69 5.13
N ILE A 64 -14.84 54.99 5.81
CA ILE A 64 -14.62 53.53 5.62
C ILE A 64 -15.86 52.80 6.10
N ARG A 65 -16.41 51.92 5.24
CA ARG A 65 -17.59 51.08 5.53
C ARG A 65 -17.28 49.65 5.69
N SER A 66 -16.22 49.14 4.97
CA SER A 66 -15.69 47.80 5.07
C SER A 66 -14.23 47.77 4.73
N LEU A 67 -13.47 46.82 5.30
CA LEU A 67 -12.10 46.54 4.94
C LEU A 67 -11.96 45.08 4.45
N THR A 68 -11.28 44.89 3.34
CA THR A 68 -10.85 43.57 2.89
C THR A 68 -9.32 43.52 2.86
N LEU A 69 -8.74 42.59 3.61
CA LEU A 69 -7.29 42.39 3.68
C LEU A 69 -6.93 41.26 2.75
N VAL A 70 -5.87 41.42 1.96
CA VAL A 70 -5.49 40.49 0.93
C VAL A 70 -4.05 40.02 1.13
N ASP A 71 -3.83 38.73 1.04
CA ASP A 71 -2.52 38.09 1.02
C ASP A 71 -1.64 38.43 2.25
N ALA A 72 -2.28 38.78 3.35
CA ALA A 72 -1.67 38.97 4.64
C ALA A 72 -2.71 38.98 5.76
N GLN A 73 -2.33 38.46 6.92
CA GLN A 73 -3.16 38.36 8.13
C GLN A 73 -2.70 39.29 9.25
N LEU A 74 -1.47 39.80 9.22
CA LEU A 74 -0.85 40.50 10.33
C LEU A 74 -0.93 42.02 10.14
N PRO A 75 -1.33 42.83 11.17
CA PRO A 75 -1.53 44.26 11.02
C PRO A 75 -0.31 45.01 10.53
N HIS A 76 0.90 44.63 10.99
CA HIS A 76 2.15 45.32 10.62
C HIS A 76 2.50 45.19 9.12
N ARG A 77 1.96 44.18 8.43
CA ARG A 77 2.13 44.00 6.98
C ARG A 77 1.49 45.13 6.17
N PHE A 78 0.49 45.82 6.72
CA PHE A 78 -0.22 46.92 6.06
C PHE A 78 0.41 48.30 6.36
N GLY A 79 1.54 48.33 7.09
CA GLY A 79 2.27 49.57 7.38
C GLY A 79 1.40 50.70 7.95
N PRO A 80 1.45 51.93 7.34
CA PRO A 80 0.64 53.02 7.84
C PRO A 80 -0.87 52.83 7.77
N ALA A 81 -1.39 51.89 6.98
CA ALA A 81 -2.81 51.57 6.94
C ALA A 81 -3.27 50.64 8.07
N ALA A 82 -2.34 50.14 8.91
CA ALA A 82 -2.69 49.44 10.16
C ALA A 82 -3.59 50.26 11.06
N GLU A 83 -3.43 51.58 11.10
CA GLU A 83 -4.31 52.49 11.84
C GLU A 83 -5.79 52.36 11.40
N TRP A 84 -6.03 52.03 10.13
CA TRP A 84 -7.40 51.84 9.65
C TRP A 84 -8.00 50.50 10.11
N ILE A 85 -7.15 49.52 10.32
CA ILE A 85 -7.57 48.24 10.89
C ILE A 85 -7.96 48.43 12.35
N ASP A 86 -7.15 49.17 13.14
CA ASP A 86 -7.46 49.50 14.53
C ASP A 86 -8.75 50.34 14.60
N LEU A 87 -8.91 51.29 13.70
CA LEU A 87 -10.13 52.09 13.57
C LEU A 87 -11.37 51.21 13.25
N ALA A 88 -11.23 50.26 12.33
CA ALA A 88 -12.29 49.35 11.94
C ALA A 88 -12.71 48.47 13.11
N LEU A 89 -11.75 47.92 13.87
CA LEU A 89 -12.00 47.12 15.05
C LEU A 89 -12.72 47.94 16.14
N SER A 90 -12.27 49.18 16.40
CA SER A 90 -12.87 50.04 17.39
C SER A 90 -14.31 50.50 17.07
N ARG A 91 -14.64 50.60 15.77
CA ARG A 91 -15.92 51.04 15.26
C ARG A 91 -16.82 49.91 14.79
N HIS A 92 -16.42 48.65 14.94
CA HIS A 92 -17.13 47.47 14.42
C HIS A 92 -17.44 47.55 12.93
N ILE A 93 -16.48 48.08 12.17
CA ILE A 93 -16.54 48.08 10.70
C ILE A 93 -16.15 46.67 10.21
N PRO A 94 -16.95 46.04 9.30
CA PRO A 94 -16.68 44.70 8.85
C PRO A 94 -15.30 44.53 8.21
N ILE A 95 -14.55 43.52 8.68
CA ILE A 95 -13.24 43.13 8.17
C ILE A 95 -13.35 41.74 7.52
N THR A 96 -12.88 41.61 6.30
CA THR A 96 -12.78 40.33 5.58
C THR A 96 -11.31 40.04 5.25
N ILE A 97 -10.85 38.80 5.38
CA ILE A 97 -9.50 38.37 5.01
C ILE A 97 -9.57 37.33 3.89
N TYR A 98 -8.77 37.53 2.84
CA TYR A 98 -8.48 36.54 1.79
C TYR A 98 -6.97 36.26 1.79
N ASP A 99 -6.59 35.02 2.09
CA ASP A 99 -5.18 34.66 2.18
C ASP A 99 -4.99 33.16 1.89
N HIS A 100 -3.85 32.78 1.32
CA HIS A 100 -3.46 31.41 1.07
C HIS A 100 -2.39 30.89 2.05
N HIS A 101 -1.85 31.76 2.89
CA HIS A 101 -0.88 31.40 3.92
C HIS A 101 -1.57 30.70 5.12
N PRO A 102 -0.86 29.81 5.86
CA PRO A 102 -1.43 29.17 7.05
C PRO A 102 -1.96 30.19 8.08
N ALA A 103 -3.09 29.88 8.67
CA ALA A 103 -3.69 30.72 9.69
C ALA A 103 -2.75 30.93 10.90
N THR A 104 -2.65 32.17 11.40
CA THR A 104 -1.78 32.54 12.53
C THR A 104 -2.61 32.99 13.75
N GLU A 105 -2.14 32.66 14.96
CA GLU A 105 -2.77 33.08 16.22
C GLU A 105 -2.82 34.60 16.42
N LYS A 106 -1.97 35.36 15.71
CA LYS A 106 -1.85 36.82 15.78
C LYS A 106 -2.54 37.53 14.62
N ALA A 107 -3.38 36.81 13.85
CA ALA A 107 -4.13 37.41 12.77
C ALA A 107 -5.09 38.51 13.23
N VAL A 108 -5.37 39.47 12.35
CA VAL A 108 -6.40 40.50 12.57
C VAL A 108 -7.74 39.83 12.84
N PRO A 109 -8.46 40.17 13.92
CA PRO A 109 -9.82 39.72 14.12
C PRO A 109 -10.72 40.16 12.95
N ALA A 110 -11.33 39.22 12.26
CA ALA A 110 -12.15 39.50 11.07
C ALA A 110 -13.53 38.82 11.18
N ASP A 111 -14.53 39.49 10.63
CA ASP A 111 -15.92 38.97 10.57
C ASP A 111 -16.04 37.81 9.57
N LYS A 112 -15.19 37.82 8.57
CA LYS A 112 -15.12 36.74 7.56
C LYS A 112 -13.66 36.45 7.19
N THR A 113 -13.29 35.18 7.19
CA THR A 113 -11.99 34.72 6.75
C THR A 113 -12.16 33.69 5.62
N VAL A 114 -11.39 33.85 4.55
CA VAL A 114 -11.24 32.88 3.46
C VAL A 114 -9.75 32.57 3.38
N ILE A 115 -9.36 31.54 4.14
CA ILE A 115 -7.96 31.09 4.22
C ILE A 115 -7.95 29.62 3.83
N GLU A 116 -7.36 29.30 2.69
CA GLU A 116 -7.29 27.95 2.17
C GLU A 116 -5.91 27.70 1.55
N THR A 117 -5.43 26.46 1.64
CA THR A 117 -4.12 26.08 1.09
C THR A 117 -4.21 25.91 -0.43
N VAL A 118 -3.86 26.94 -1.16
CA VAL A 118 -3.72 27.02 -2.60
C VAL A 118 -2.43 27.76 -2.95
N GLY A 119 -2.02 27.77 -4.20
CA GLY A 119 -0.77 28.41 -4.64
C GLY A 119 -0.80 29.92 -4.64
N SER A 120 -1.97 30.58 -4.70
CA SER A 120 -2.11 32.03 -4.68
C SER A 120 -3.44 32.50 -4.10
N ALA A 121 -3.49 33.70 -3.51
CA ALA A 121 -4.73 34.33 -3.06
C ALA A 121 -5.64 34.71 -4.27
N SER A 122 -5.05 35.01 -5.42
CA SER A 122 -5.77 35.24 -6.68
C SER A 122 -6.64 34.05 -7.08
N THR A 123 -6.20 32.82 -6.85
CA THR A 123 -6.98 31.59 -7.09
C THR A 123 -8.28 31.58 -6.27
N LEU A 124 -8.23 31.92 -5.00
CA LEU A 124 -9.42 31.99 -4.15
C LEU A 124 -10.44 33.01 -4.65
N VAL A 125 -9.94 34.14 -5.16
CA VAL A 125 -10.77 35.22 -5.72
C VAL A 125 -11.40 34.80 -7.04
N VAL A 126 -10.64 34.15 -7.92
CA VAL A 126 -11.14 33.59 -9.19
C VAL A 126 -12.28 32.60 -8.93
N GLU A 127 -12.11 31.67 -7.99
CA GLU A 127 -13.18 30.74 -7.61
C GLU A 127 -14.42 31.44 -7.04
N ALA A 128 -14.23 32.53 -6.28
CA ALA A 128 -15.34 33.32 -5.79
C ALA A 128 -16.09 34.01 -6.94
N MET A 129 -15.36 34.47 -7.96
CA MET A 129 -15.97 35.05 -9.19
C MET A 129 -16.73 33.99 -9.98
N GLN A 130 -16.17 32.82 -10.18
CA GLN A 130 -16.83 31.69 -10.85
C GLN A 130 -18.13 31.30 -10.16
N ARG A 131 -18.09 31.14 -8.82
CA ARG A 131 -19.29 30.81 -8.03
C ARG A 131 -20.40 31.84 -8.11
N GLN A 132 -20.07 33.11 -8.29
CA GLN A 132 -21.03 34.22 -8.43
C GLN A 132 -21.40 34.53 -9.88
N GLY A 133 -20.78 33.85 -10.86
CA GLY A 133 -20.99 34.13 -12.28
C GLY A 133 -20.50 35.51 -12.75
N ILE A 134 -19.52 36.11 -12.05
CA ILE A 134 -18.94 37.40 -12.36
C ILE A 134 -17.76 37.22 -13.33
N VAL A 135 -17.82 37.91 -14.46
CA VAL A 135 -16.82 37.89 -15.51
C VAL A 135 -15.87 39.08 -15.35
N PRO A 136 -14.54 38.87 -15.28
CA PRO A 136 -13.55 39.95 -15.26
C PRO A 136 -13.38 40.58 -16.63
N THR A 137 -12.92 41.82 -16.68
CA THR A 137 -12.38 42.40 -17.90
C THR A 137 -11.06 41.75 -18.29
N VAL A 138 -10.61 41.93 -19.54
CA VAL A 138 -9.30 41.39 -19.98
C VAL A 138 -8.15 41.88 -19.11
N ALA A 139 -8.15 43.15 -18.69
CA ALA A 139 -7.14 43.70 -17.81
C ALA A 139 -7.17 43.06 -16.43
N GLU A 140 -8.36 42.91 -15.82
CA GLU A 140 -8.54 42.23 -14.53
C GLU A 140 -8.14 40.76 -14.63
N ALA A 141 -8.51 40.03 -15.67
CA ALA A 141 -8.10 38.67 -15.91
C ALA A 141 -6.58 38.54 -16.06
N THR A 142 -5.93 39.49 -16.73
CA THR A 142 -4.46 39.49 -16.92
C THR A 142 -3.72 39.68 -15.63
N VAL A 143 -4.11 40.64 -14.76
CA VAL A 143 -3.41 40.89 -13.50
C VAL A 143 -3.63 39.75 -12.50
N MET A 144 -4.82 39.11 -12.47
CA MET A 144 -5.06 37.93 -11.64
C MET A 144 -4.24 36.72 -12.12
N ALA A 145 -4.13 36.53 -13.45
CA ALA A 145 -3.29 35.49 -14.02
C ALA A 145 -1.80 35.70 -13.68
N LEU A 146 -1.32 36.96 -13.71
CA LEU A 146 0.03 37.30 -13.24
C LEU A 146 0.22 36.93 -11.77
N GLY A 147 -0.77 37.18 -10.91
CA GLY A 147 -0.74 36.75 -9.50
C GLY A 147 -0.55 35.25 -9.36
N VAL A 148 -1.39 34.46 -10.02
CA VAL A 148 -1.26 33.01 -9.99
C VAL A 148 0.08 32.54 -10.55
N HIS A 149 0.55 33.10 -11.66
CA HIS A 149 1.84 32.72 -12.25
C HIS A 149 3.03 33.01 -11.34
N VAL A 150 3.06 34.18 -10.70
CA VAL A 150 4.21 34.60 -9.88
C VAL A 150 4.32 33.75 -8.63
N ASP A 151 3.23 33.54 -7.90
CA ASP A 151 3.23 32.81 -6.62
C ASP A 151 3.33 31.31 -6.78
N THR A 152 2.91 30.77 -7.93
CA THR A 152 3.06 29.34 -8.23
C THR A 152 4.29 29.02 -9.07
N GLY A 153 5.11 30.04 -9.41
CA GLY A 153 6.23 29.87 -10.35
C GLY A 153 5.77 29.30 -11.69
N SER A 154 4.64 29.78 -12.22
CA SER A 154 3.96 29.22 -13.41
C SER A 154 3.61 27.74 -13.23
N LEU A 155 3.09 27.39 -12.07
CA LEU A 155 2.70 26.03 -11.65
C LEU A 155 3.90 25.08 -11.43
N LEU A 156 5.10 25.61 -11.24
CA LEU A 156 6.30 24.82 -11.02
C LEU A 156 6.70 24.72 -9.52
N PHE A 157 6.13 25.57 -8.65
CA PHE A 157 6.39 25.52 -7.22
C PHE A 157 5.57 24.43 -6.53
N GLU A 158 6.09 23.89 -5.42
CA GLU A 158 5.42 22.83 -4.63
C GLU A 158 4.09 23.28 -4.04
N THR A 159 3.91 24.58 -3.84
CA THR A 159 2.67 25.17 -3.33
C THR A 159 1.55 25.20 -4.37
N ALA A 160 1.85 25.01 -5.66
CA ALA A 160 0.87 25.03 -6.72
C ALA A 160 -0.10 23.83 -6.63
N THR A 161 -1.37 24.12 -6.82
CA THR A 161 -2.45 23.12 -6.76
C THR A 161 -3.18 23.01 -8.09
N VAL A 162 -4.01 21.97 -8.25
CA VAL A 162 -4.91 21.82 -9.42
C VAL A 162 -5.85 23.01 -9.53
N ARG A 163 -6.27 23.61 -8.40
CA ARG A 163 -7.15 24.77 -8.35
C ARG A 163 -6.52 26.00 -9.01
N ASP A 164 -5.19 26.17 -8.85
CA ASP A 164 -4.45 27.26 -9.50
C ASP A 164 -4.40 27.09 -11.02
N ALA A 165 -4.23 25.85 -11.49
CA ALA A 165 -4.27 25.53 -12.91
C ALA A 165 -5.67 25.77 -13.51
N GLU A 166 -6.73 25.39 -12.80
CA GLU A 166 -8.13 25.64 -13.20
C GLU A 166 -8.45 27.14 -13.22
N ALA A 167 -7.94 27.89 -12.23
CA ALA A 167 -8.06 29.34 -12.20
C ALA A 167 -7.38 30.01 -13.41
N LEU A 168 -6.13 29.60 -13.74
CA LEU A 168 -5.43 30.09 -14.91
C LEU A 168 -6.17 29.78 -16.22
N ALA A 169 -6.62 28.53 -16.37
CA ALA A 169 -7.36 28.11 -17.55
C ALA A 169 -8.63 28.95 -17.73
N TRP A 170 -9.35 29.23 -16.64
CA TRP A 170 -10.52 30.08 -16.68
C TRP A 170 -10.19 31.55 -17.03
N LEU A 171 -9.14 32.14 -16.42
CA LEU A 171 -8.68 33.50 -16.71
C LEU A 171 -8.27 33.66 -18.19
N MET A 172 -7.58 32.66 -18.74
CA MET A 172 -7.24 32.61 -20.16
C MET A 172 -8.50 32.56 -21.04
N ALA A 173 -9.50 31.78 -20.63
CA ALA A 173 -10.79 31.75 -21.33
C ALA A 173 -11.54 33.09 -21.25
N GLN A 174 -11.28 33.92 -20.23
CA GLN A 174 -11.78 35.31 -20.12
C GLN A 174 -10.91 36.32 -20.90
N GLY A 175 -9.88 35.87 -21.61
CA GLY A 175 -9.05 36.71 -22.46
C GLY A 175 -7.82 37.32 -21.82
N ALA A 176 -7.31 36.75 -20.72
CA ALA A 176 -6.05 37.18 -20.12
C ALA A 176 -4.92 37.25 -21.18
N SER A 177 -4.19 38.39 -21.22
CA SER A 177 -3.19 38.67 -22.25
C SER A 177 -1.89 37.91 -22.00
N VAL A 178 -1.65 36.81 -22.73
CA VAL A 178 -0.42 36.01 -22.66
C VAL A 178 0.84 36.85 -22.93
N PRO A 179 0.89 37.79 -23.91
CA PRO A 179 2.05 38.64 -24.11
C PRO A 179 2.40 39.50 -22.91
N VAL A 180 1.40 40.08 -22.23
CA VAL A 180 1.62 40.88 -21.00
C VAL A 180 2.07 39.99 -19.88
N ILE A 181 1.49 38.81 -19.72
CA ILE A 181 1.91 37.82 -18.72
C ILE A 181 3.40 37.45 -18.91
N ALA A 182 3.80 37.12 -20.14
CA ALA A 182 5.17 36.74 -20.46
C ALA A 182 6.17 37.89 -20.19
N GLU A 183 5.80 39.14 -20.40
CA GLU A 183 6.64 40.32 -20.13
C GLU A 183 6.96 40.49 -18.64
N PHE A 184 6.01 40.17 -17.76
CA PHE A 184 6.12 40.45 -16.33
C PHE A 184 6.38 39.23 -15.44
N VAL A 185 6.15 38.01 -15.91
CA VAL A 185 6.46 36.75 -15.16
C VAL A 185 7.97 36.53 -15.12
N GLU A 186 8.69 36.72 -16.21
CA GLU A 186 10.16 36.64 -16.28
C GLU A 186 10.76 37.95 -16.79
N PRO A 187 10.79 38.98 -15.97
CA PRO A 187 11.42 40.21 -16.39
C PRO A 187 12.92 39.98 -16.57
N GLY A 188 13.46 40.25 -17.73
CA GLY A 188 14.90 40.21 -17.99
C GLY A 188 15.66 41.10 -16.99
N LEU A 189 16.92 40.73 -16.67
CA LEU A 189 17.79 41.58 -15.85
C LEU A 189 18.03 42.91 -16.53
N THR A 190 18.03 44.02 -15.77
CA THR A 190 18.41 45.31 -16.29
C THR A 190 19.89 45.28 -16.73
N PRO A 191 20.33 46.16 -17.66
CA PRO A 191 21.71 46.17 -18.12
C PRO A 191 22.73 46.16 -16.98
N ASN A 192 22.53 46.96 -15.92
CA ASN A 192 23.41 47.02 -14.74
C ASN A 192 23.44 45.67 -13.97
N LEU A 193 22.31 44.94 -13.90
CA LEU A 193 22.26 43.62 -13.25
C LEU A 193 22.84 42.54 -14.15
N GLN A 194 22.82 42.70 -15.48
CA GLN A 194 23.50 41.84 -16.45
C GLN A 194 25.04 41.97 -16.31
N ASP A 195 25.54 43.20 -16.19
CA ASP A 195 26.95 43.45 -15.97
C ASP A 195 27.43 42.81 -14.62
N LEU A 196 26.61 42.93 -13.57
CA LEU A 196 26.89 42.30 -12.29
C LEU A 196 26.83 40.78 -12.35
N LEU A 197 25.90 40.20 -13.13
CA LEU A 197 25.85 38.74 -13.35
C LEU A 197 27.11 38.25 -14.04
N THR A 198 27.60 39.01 -15.06
CA THR A 198 28.86 38.69 -15.76
C THR A 198 30.05 38.77 -14.79
N ALA A 199 30.17 39.86 -14.02
CA ALA A 199 31.20 40.00 -13.02
C ALA A 199 31.15 38.92 -11.92
N ALA A 200 29.95 38.48 -11.57
CA ALA A 200 29.75 37.39 -10.61
C ALA A 200 30.21 36.04 -11.17
N MET A 201 29.91 35.75 -12.44
CA MET A 201 30.36 34.52 -13.10
C MET A 201 31.89 34.45 -13.20
N GLU A 202 32.57 35.59 -13.50
CA GLU A 202 34.02 35.67 -13.60
C GLU A 202 34.74 35.49 -12.24
N ARG A 203 34.12 35.92 -11.14
CA ARG A 203 34.72 35.89 -9.79
C ARG A 203 34.21 34.73 -8.94
N MET A 204 33.34 33.91 -9.44
CA MET A 204 32.73 32.80 -8.71
C MET A 204 33.77 31.73 -8.43
N VAL A 205 33.81 31.27 -7.20
CA VAL A 205 34.63 30.14 -6.75
C VAL A 205 33.68 28.98 -6.45
N VAL A 206 33.87 27.86 -7.11
CA VAL A 206 33.12 26.64 -6.90
C VAL A 206 34.00 25.63 -6.16
N VAL A 207 33.46 25.04 -5.12
CA VAL A 207 34.10 23.99 -4.32
C VAL A 207 33.23 22.76 -4.34
N ASP A 208 33.83 21.63 -4.73
CA ASP A 208 33.20 20.35 -4.58
C ASP A 208 33.29 19.87 -3.12
N ILE A 209 32.16 19.53 -2.53
CA ILE A 209 32.06 19.00 -1.17
C ILE A 209 31.45 17.62 -1.26
N GLN A 210 32.28 16.60 -1.46
CA GLN A 210 31.86 15.20 -1.48
C GLN A 210 30.81 14.91 -2.56
N GLY A 211 30.94 15.50 -3.74
CA GLY A 211 30.03 15.31 -4.87
C GLY A 211 28.85 16.29 -4.92
N SER A 212 28.79 17.25 -4.02
CA SER A 212 27.89 18.41 -4.08
C SER A 212 28.69 19.68 -4.29
N THR A 213 28.15 20.63 -5.04
CA THR A 213 28.87 21.87 -5.44
C THR A 213 28.39 23.08 -4.65
N LEU A 214 29.28 23.74 -3.95
CA LEU A 214 29.04 25.03 -3.28
C LEU A 214 29.77 26.15 -4.02
N ALA A 215 29.01 27.04 -4.61
CA ALA A 215 29.57 28.25 -5.21
C ALA A 215 29.55 29.42 -4.23
N SER A 216 30.57 30.29 -4.37
CA SER A 216 30.65 31.53 -3.60
C SER A 216 31.16 32.66 -4.48
N VAL A 217 30.61 33.86 -4.30
CA VAL A 217 31.04 35.06 -4.99
C VAL A 217 30.88 36.28 -4.08
N LEU A 218 31.88 37.14 -4.05
CA LEU A 218 31.83 38.43 -3.34
C LEU A 218 32.12 39.56 -4.32
N LEU A 219 31.17 40.48 -4.47
CA LEU A 219 31.30 41.66 -5.33
C LEU A 219 31.46 42.93 -4.52
N THR A 220 32.31 43.85 -5.02
CA THR A 220 32.38 45.23 -4.54
C THR A 220 31.55 46.10 -5.48
N VAL A 221 30.59 46.84 -4.92
CA VAL A 221 29.73 47.76 -5.64
C VAL A 221 29.79 49.15 -5.01
N ASP A 222 29.54 50.20 -5.78
CA ASP A 222 29.68 51.58 -5.28
C ASP A 222 28.51 52.00 -4.35
N ARG A 223 27.37 51.36 -4.48
CA ARG A 223 26.14 51.66 -3.70
C ARG A 223 25.22 50.46 -3.66
N TYR A 224 24.19 50.53 -2.82
CA TYR A 224 23.13 49.52 -2.82
C TYR A 224 22.47 49.43 -4.17
N ILE A 225 22.36 48.22 -4.71
CA ILE A 225 21.71 47.91 -5.98
C ILE A 225 20.53 47.00 -5.69
N PRO A 226 19.28 47.44 -5.95
CA PRO A 226 18.11 46.56 -5.81
C PRO A 226 18.08 45.48 -6.90
N GLY A 227 17.56 44.29 -6.57
CA GLY A 227 17.44 43.17 -7.52
C GLY A 227 18.58 42.15 -7.54
N LEU A 228 19.58 42.27 -6.64
CA LEU A 228 20.69 41.30 -6.53
C LEU A 228 20.22 39.88 -6.23
N SER A 229 19.05 39.71 -5.63
CA SER A 229 18.45 38.41 -5.42
C SER A 229 18.15 37.66 -6.75
N GLY A 230 17.70 38.40 -7.78
CA GLY A 230 17.51 37.86 -9.11
C GLY A 230 18.83 37.53 -9.85
N VAL A 231 19.91 38.27 -9.54
CA VAL A 231 21.27 37.90 -10.02
C VAL A 231 21.72 36.60 -9.42
N ALA A 232 21.55 36.41 -8.09
CA ALA A 232 21.92 35.18 -7.39
C ALA A 232 21.11 33.97 -7.89
N GLU A 233 19.82 34.16 -8.18
CA GLU A 233 18.93 33.10 -8.71
C GLU A 233 19.33 32.67 -10.13
N ARG A 234 19.64 33.61 -11.01
CA ARG A 234 20.16 33.28 -12.33
C ARG A 234 21.56 32.68 -12.29
N LEU A 235 22.41 33.15 -11.39
CA LEU A 235 23.78 32.65 -11.23
C LEU A 235 23.78 31.17 -10.84
N ILE A 236 22.99 30.78 -9.86
CA ILE A 236 22.90 29.36 -9.42
C ILE A 236 22.41 28.46 -10.57
N SER A 237 21.43 28.93 -11.36
CA SER A 237 20.87 28.17 -12.48
C SER A 237 21.86 28.07 -13.67
N LEU A 238 22.61 29.14 -13.97
CA LEU A 238 23.57 29.16 -15.07
C LEU A 238 24.85 28.38 -14.74
N ALA A 239 25.31 28.47 -13.49
CA ALA A 239 26.50 27.76 -13.04
C ALA A 239 26.24 26.28 -12.73
N ASP A 240 24.98 25.85 -12.68
CA ASP A 240 24.56 24.47 -12.39
C ASP A 240 25.17 23.92 -11.09
N VAL A 241 25.13 24.73 -10.01
CA VAL A 241 25.67 24.41 -8.69
C VAL A 241 24.54 24.13 -7.70
N ASP A 242 24.79 23.26 -6.71
CA ASP A 242 23.77 22.85 -5.74
C ASP A 242 23.42 23.93 -4.73
N ALA A 243 24.42 24.75 -4.36
CA ALA A 243 24.25 25.87 -3.44
C ALA A 243 25.12 27.06 -3.83
N LEU A 244 24.65 28.27 -3.53
CA LEU A 244 25.32 29.51 -3.81
C LEU A 244 25.29 30.46 -2.59
N LEU A 245 26.42 30.98 -2.19
CA LEU A 245 26.54 32.14 -1.31
C LEU A 245 27.00 33.35 -2.12
N PHE A 246 26.05 34.25 -2.40
CA PHE A 246 26.32 35.51 -3.09
C PHE A 246 26.49 36.65 -2.08
N GLY A 247 27.58 37.38 -2.14
CA GLY A 247 27.87 38.55 -1.34
C GLY A 247 28.07 39.80 -2.19
N ALA A 248 27.53 40.93 -1.76
CA ALA A 248 27.80 42.24 -2.32
C ALA A 248 28.07 43.25 -1.19
N HIS A 249 29.17 43.95 -1.23
CA HIS A 249 29.49 44.97 -0.25
C HIS A 249 29.74 46.37 -0.88
N TYR A 250 29.34 47.41 -0.16
CA TYR A 250 29.43 48.78 -0.57
C TYR A 250 29.80 49.70 0.63
N PRO A 251 30.38 50.92 0.40
CA PRO A 251 30.75 51.86 1.44
C PRO A 251 29.56 52.25 2.33
N GLY A 252 29.68 52.12 3.65
CA GLY A 252 28.73 52.64 4.63
C GLY A 252 29.03 54.11 4.98
N LYS A 253 28.09 54.74 5.72
CA LYS A 253 28.28 56.11 6.22
C LYS A 253 28.96 56.18 7.60
N GLU A 254 29.15 55.04 8.24
CA GLU A 254 29.66 54.92 9.60
C GLU A 254 31.16 54.60 9.55
N LEU A 255 31.96 55.15 10.52
CA LEU A 255 33.38 54.85 10.68
C LEU A 255 33.53 53.68 11.67
N GLY A 256 34.57 52.87 11.45
CA GLY A 256 34.92 51.75 12.31
C GLY A 256 35.41 52.16 13.69
N SER A 257 35.70 51.21 14.55
CA SER A 257 36.16 51.42 15.93
C SER A 257 37.55 52.13 16.01
N ASP A 258 38.29 52.17 14.90
CA ASP A 258 39.54 52.84 14.72
C ASP A 258 39.39 54.34 14.35
N GLY A 259 38.18 54.77 14.03
CA GLY A 259 37.86 56.16 13.65
C GLY A 259 38.34 56.56 12.25
N GLU A 260 39.07 55.72 11.52
CA GLU A 260 39.68 56.03 10.21
C GLU A 260 39.09 55.16 9.07
N THR A 261 38.72 53.92 9.32
CA THR A 261 38.24 52.98 8.28
C THR A 261 36.72 53.08 8.14
N PRO A 262 36.15 53.37 6.93
CA PRO A 262 34.70 53.36 6.75
C PRO A 262 34.15 51.95 6.83
N LEU A 263 33.15 51.71 7.68
CA LEU A 263 32.43 50.46 7.74
C LEU A 263 31.72 50.21 6.40
N ARG A 264 31.75 48.93 5.95
CA ARG A 264 31.10 48.51 4.73
C ARG A 264 29.75 47.84 5.04
N LYS A 265 28.75 48.09 4.25
CA LYS A 265 27.50 47.32 4.27
C LYS A 265 27.67 46.10 3.39
N LEU A 266 27.38 44.94 3.96
CA LEU A 266 27.47 43.64 3.31
C LEU A 266 26.06 43.02 3.21
N LEU A 267 25.62 42.74 1.98
CA LEU A 267 24.44 41.96 1.69
C LEU A 267 24.87 40.56 1.32
N LEU A 268 24.39 39.56 2.06
CA LEU A 268 24.58 38.14 1.76
C LEU A 268 23.25 37.58 1.29
N ILE A 269 23.30 36.75 0.25
CA ILE A 269 22.16 36.04 -0.32
C ILE A 269 22.57 34.58 -0.46
N GLY A 270 21.85 33.68 0.24
CA GLY A 270 22.00 32.26 0.10
C GLY A 270 20.90 31.69 -0.82
N ARG A 271 21.29 30.84 -1.75
CA ARG A 271 20.41 30.08 -2.60
C ARG A 271 20.84 28.62 -2.61
N ALA A 272 19.87 27.70 -2.58
CA ALA A 272 20.13 26.29 -2.80
C ALA A 272 19.10 25.74 -3.79
N GLN A 273 19.55 24.92 -4.73
CA GLN A 273 18.62 24.13 -5.55
C GLN A 273 18.08 23.04 -4.65
N GLY A 274 16.76 22.89 -4.60
CA GLY A 274 16.12 21.78 -3.88
C GLY A 274 16.60 20.47 -4.51
N GLN A 275 17.42 19.72 -3.78
CA GLN A 275 17.96 18.40 -4.06
C GLN A 275 19.12 18.25 -5.03
N VAL A 276 20.12 17.52 -4.53
CA VAL A 276 21.25 16.94 -5.26
C VAL A 276 20.75 16.14 -6.44
N SER A 277 21.17 16.51 -7.61
CA SER A 277 20.50 16.30 -8.86
C SER A 277 20.98 15.08 -9.63
N LEU A 278 20.01 14.31 -10.12
CA LEU A 278 20.10 13.41 -11.28
C LEU A 278 20.55 14.13 -12.58
N LYS A 279 20.69 15.46 -12.56
CA LYS A 279 21.01 16.29 -13.73
C LYS A 279 22.43 16.11 -14.25
N HIS A 280 23.38 15.71 -13.40
CA HIS A 280 24.79 15.52 -13.83
C HIS A 280 24.97 14.27 -14.69
N ALA A 281 24.29 13.15 -14.35
CA ALA A 281 24.38 11.92 -15.12
C ALA A 281 23.75 12.04 -16.51
N LEU A 282 22.64 12.77 -16.65
CA LEU A 282 21.96 12.96 -17.93
C LEU A 282 22.64 13.98 -18.87
N LYS A 283 23.41 14.93 -18.34
CA LYS A 283 24.11 15.94 -19.19
C LYS A 283 25.44 15.44 -19.77
N GLN A 284 26.08 14.45 -19.16
CA GLN A 284 27.28 13.83 -19.74
C GLN A 284 26.98 12.97 -20.96
N ASP A 285 25.84 12.27 -20.97
CA ASP A 285 25.39 11.49 -22.15
C ASP A 285 25.08 12.39 -23.36
N LEU A 286 24.63 13.63 -23.16
CA LEU A 286 24.34 14.58 -24.24
C LEU A 286 25.58 15.29 -24.79
N LYS A 287 26.73 15.29 -24.09
CA LYS A 287 28.00 15.87 -24.54
C LYS A 287 28.89 14.89 -25.26
N SER A 288 28.71 13.57 -25.05
CA SER A 288 29.50 12.53 -25.73
C SER A 288 29.00 12.23 -27.14
N ASP A 289 27.78 12.62 -27.48
CA ASP A 289 27.15 12.31 -28.78
C ASP A 289 27.37 13.38 -29.88
N GLN A 290 28.12 14.47 -29.57
CA GLN A 290 28.43 15.51 -30.56
C GLN A 290 29.75 15.34 -31.29
N GLY A 291 30.39 14.21 -31.18
CA GLY A 291 31.70 14.01 -31.75
C GLY A 291 31.90 12.75 -32.58
N HIS A 292 31.03 12.32 -33.46
CA HIS A 292 31.33 11.41 -34.57
C HIS A 292 30.13 11.33 -35.53
N ASP A 293 30.08 12.31 -36.44
CA ASP A 293 29.23 12.23 -37.64
C ASP A 293 30.12 11.62 -38.78
N GLN A 294 29.97 10.34 -39.03
CA GLN A 294 30.29 9.72 -40.31
C GLN A 294 29.19 8.74 -40.70
N GLY A 295 28.50 9.10 -41.79
CA GLY A 295 27.30 8.49 -42.27
C GLY A 295 27.37 7.02 -42.63
N LEU A 296 26.35 6.33 -42.26
CA LEU A 296 25.84 5.13 -42.90
C LEU A 296 24.31 5.18 -42.91
N GLY A 297 23.74 5.38 -44.11
CA GLY A 297 22.30 5.40 -44.33
C GLY A 297 21.68 4.04 -44.02
N ILE A 298 20.70 4.04 -43.15
CA ILE A 298 19.81 2.89 -42.87
C ILE A 298 18.36 3.31 -43.14
N ASP A 299 17.75 2.55 -44.02
CA ASP A 299 16.35 2.64 -44.49
C ASP A 299 15.34 2.50 -43.33
N GLN A 300 14.51 3.51 -43.14
CA GLN A 300 13.52 3.65 -42.04
C GLN A 300 12.20 2.90 -42.26
N SER A 301 12.12 1.91 -43.15
CA SER A 301 10.81 1.28 -43.47
C SER A 301 10.53 -0.09 -42.86
N ARG A 302 11.35 -0.60 -41.93
CA ARG A 302 11.12 -1.92 -41.30
C ARG A 302 11.49 -1.97 -39.83
N ILE A 303 10.65 -1.40 -38.95
CA ILE A 303 10.72 -1.72 -37.51
C ILE A 303 9.31 -2.08 -37.04
N PRO A 304 9.07 -3.34 -36.65
CA PRO A 304 7.84 -3.69 -35.94
C PRO A 304 7.95 -3.21 -34.49
N ASN A 305 6.92 -2.54 -34.02
CA ASN A 305 6.77 -2.02 -32.68
C ASN A 305 6.71 -3.18 -31.65
N PRO A 306 7.69 -3.37 -30.76
CA PRO A 306 7.58 -4.34 -29.69
C PRO A 306 7.13 -3.66 -28.40
N ASN A 307 5.89 -3.91 -28.02
CA ASN A 307 5.42 -3.69 -26.66
C ASN A 307 6.20 -4.59 -25.68
N TRP A 308 7.30 -4.07 -25.11
CA TRP A 308 8.00 -4.71 -24.02
C TRP A 308 7.66 -4.05 -22.71
N LYS A 309 6.71 -4.64 -21.96
CA LYS A 309 6.61 -4.45 -20.52
C LYS A 309 7.48 -5.51 -19.87
N THR A 310 8.67 -5.13 -19.44
CA THR A 310 9.55 -5.98 -18.65
C THR A 310 9.07 -6.06 -17.21
N PRO A 311 9.07 -7.23 -16.58
CA PRO A 311 8.79 -7.35 -15.14
C PRO A 311 9.97 -6.83 -14.33
N ILE A 312 9.66 -6.12 -13.27
CA ILE A 312 10.60 -5.56 -12.29
C ILE A 312 11.28 -6.70 -11.53
N PRO A 313 12.60 -6.74 -11.46
CA PRO A 313 13.31 -7.76 -10.68
C PRO A 313 13.33 -7.41 -9.20
N ASN A 314 13.36 -8.44 -8.41
CA ASN A 314 13.26 -8.52 -6.98
C ASN A 314 14.52 -8.05 -6.24
N PRO A 315 14.38 -7.28 -5.17
CA PRO A 315 15.52 -6.86 -4.37
C PRO A 315 15.82 -7.80 -3.21
N THR A 316 17.06 -8.14 -3.06
CA THR A 316 17.58 -8.81 -1.87
C THR A 316 18.18 -7.82 -0.90
N ASN A 317 17.73 -7.89 0.32
CA ASN A 317 18.25 -7.12 1.43
C ASN A 317 19.24 -7.94 2.25
N ARG A 318 20.36 -7.34 2.67
CA ARG A 318 21.15 -7.90 3.75
C ARG A 318 21.93 -6.89 4.53
N ARG A 319 21.87 -7.06 5.84
CA ARG A 319 22.71 -6.35 6.81
C ARG A 319 23.91 -7.20 7.18
N GLY A 320 25.09 -6.59 7.20
CA GLY A 320 26.25 -7.14 7.86
C GLY A 320 26.21 -6.78 9.35
N GLU A 321 26.39 -7.77 10.21
CA GLU A 321 26.69 -7.54 11.63
C GLU A 321 28.12 -7.04 11.76
N VAL A 322 28.31 -5.91 12.44
CA VAL A 322 29.58 -5.45 12.94
C VAL A 322 29.73 -6.02 14.36
N SER A 323 30.60 -6.99 14.53
CA SER A 323 31.09 -7.40 15.83
C SER A 323 31.92 -6.28 16.44
N SER A 324 31.51 -5.79 17.60
CA SER A 324 32.27 -4.91 18.44
C SER A 324 33.44 -5.65 19.09
N PRO A 325 34.64 -5.07 19.16
CA PRO A 325 35.64 -5.52 20.08
C PRO A 325 35.35 -4.92 21.47
N THR A 326 35.33 -5.77 22.48
CA THR A 326 35.45 -5.40 23.88
C THR A 326 36.83 -4.81 24.14
N ASP A 327 36.98 -3.66 24.79
CA ASP A 327 37.51 -3.62 26.12
C ASP A 327 37.77 -2.20 26.68
N SER A 328 37.59 -2.15 27.99
CA SER A 328 38.26 -1.35 29.04
C SER A 328 38.10 0.17 29.13
N GLY A 329 37.37 0.53 30.13
CA GLY A 329 37.84 1.32 31.27
C GLY A 329 38.13 2.80 31.08
N GLY A 330 37.30 3.65 31.70
CA GLY A 330 37.74 4.99 32.04
C GLY A 330 36.66 6.06 32.04
N LYS A 331 35.95 6.23 33.16
CA LYS A 331 35.37 7.55 33.49
C LYS A 331 36.52 8.48 33.91
N PRO A 332 36.53 9.79 33.75
CA PRO A 332 35.51 10.69 34.28
C PRO A 332 35.25 12.01 33.56
N ALA A 333 34.34 12.72 34.13
CA ALA A 333 34.18 14.19 34.24
C ALA A 333 33.20 14.85 33.25
N GLU A 334 32.16 15.33 33.90
CA GLU A 334 31.18 16.34 33.45
C GLU A 334 31.82 17.57 32.82
N SER A 335 31.27 18.00 31.69
CA SER A 335 31.09 19.42 31.47
C SER A 335 29.85 19.69 30.62
N ARG A 336 29.04 20.57 31.09
CA ARG A 336 27.79 21.09 30.54
C ARG A 336 28.03 21.81 29.21
N MET A 337 26.93 21.90 28.47
CA MET A 337 26.68 22.68 27.26
C MET A 337 26.93 21.98 25.92
N ASN A 338 25.89 21.40 25.37
CA ASN A 338 25.34 21.85 24.07
C ASN A 338 24.00 21.15 23.85
N GLN A 339 22.92 21.89 23.98
CA GLN A 339 21.63 21.54 23.36
C GLN A 339 21.80 21.80 21.86
N GLY A 340 22.26 20.79 21.13
CA GLY A 340 22.20 20.74 19.68
C GLY A 340 20.84 20.20 19.28
N LEU A 341 20.03 21.01 18.64
CA LEU A 341 18.82 20.66 17.92
C LEU A 341 19.14 19.47 17.00
N GLY A 342 18.45 18.36 17.21
CA GLY A 342 18.52 17.19 16.37
C GLY A 342 18.02 17.54 14.96
N GLN A 343 18.92 17.61 14.00
CA GLN A 343 18.59 17.66 12.59
C GLN A 343 18.20 16.27 12.13
N GLU A 344 17.02 16.13 11.51
CA GLU A 344 16.66 14.93 10.78
C GLU A 344 17.62 14.73 9.57
N PRO A 345 18.11 13.53 9.31
CA PRO A 345 19.00 13.27 8.19
C PRO A 345 18.21 13.36 6.86
N GLY A 346 18.51 14.39 6.04
CA GLY A 346 17.93 14.52 4.69
C GLY A 346 17.67 15.95 4.21
N GLN A 347 17.89 16.97 5.01
CA GLN A 347 17.78 18.38 4.58
C GLN A 347 19.12 18.89 4.07
N GLY A 348 19.12 19.45 2.85
CA GLY A 348 20.26 20.20 2.28
C GLY A 348 20.60 21.45 3.13
N ILE A 349 21.43 22.37 2.59
CA ILE A 349 21.83 23.61 3.30
C ILE A 349 20.58 24.42 3.70
N ASP A 350 20.47 24.74 4.99
CA ASP A 350 19.48 25.69 5.51
C ASP A 350 20.08 27.08 5.66
N TRP A 351 20.01 27.89 4.60
CA TRP A 351 20.46 29.28 4.61
C TRP A 351 19.70 30.14 5.62
N GLY A 352 18.42 29.82 5.91
CA GLY A 352 17.64 30.55 6.89
C GLY A 352 18.22 30.42 8.29
N SER A 353 18.62 29.23 8.70
CA SER A 353 19.28 28.99 9.99
C SER A 353 20.70 29.56 10.06
N LEU A 354 21.45 29.49 8.96
CA LEU A 354 22.83 30.03 8.87
C LEU A 354 22.85 31.55 8.99
N PHE A 355 21.85 32.26 8.52
CA PHE A 355 21.83 33.72 8.57
C PHE A 355 21.23 34.30 9.85
N LYS A 356 20.47 33.53 10.65
CA LYS A 356 19.90 33.98 11.92
C LYS A 356 20.94 34.60 12.89
N PRO A 357 22.13 33.98 13.10
CA PRO A 357 23.14 34.52 14.02
C PRO A 357 23.73 35.87 13.60
N ILE A 358 23.64 36.21 12.32
CA ILE A 358 24.16 37.46 11.74
C ILE A 358 23.05 38.48 11.44
N GLY A 359 21.83 38.26 12.02
CA GLY A 359 20.70 39.19 11.86
C GLY A 359 19.95 39.08 10.55
N GLY A 360 20.12 37.97 9.80
CA GLY A 360 19.39 37.64 8.59
C GLY A 360 18.30 36.64 8.83
N GLY A 361 17.68 36.15 7.72
CA GLY A 361 16.66 35.14 7.77
C GLY A 361 16.10 34.82 6.37
N GLY A 362 15.15 33.90 6.32
CA GLY A 362 14.51 33.43 5.09
C GLY A 362 14.18 31.95 5.17
N HIS A 363 13.86 31.37 4.02
CA HIS A 363 13.64 29.93 3.88
C HIS A 363 14.96 29.15 3.82
N PRO A 364 14.96 27.84 4.09
CA PRO A 364 16.15 27.00 3.94
C PRO A 364 16.84 27.15 2.57
N THR A 365 16.07 27.20 1.49
CA THR A 365 16.59 27.30 0.12
C THR A 365 16.86 28.74 -0.36
N ALA A 366 16.34 29.76 0.34
CA ALA A 366 16.41 31.15 -0.09
C ALA A 366 16.42 32.10 1.13
N ALA A 367 17.58 32.63 1.50
CA ALA A 367 17.69 33.52 2.64
C ALA A 367 18.62 34.72 2.33
N SER A 368 18.52 35.77 3.13
CA SER A 368 19.40 36.94 3.02
C SER A 368 19.76 37.54 4.38
N ALA A 369 20.93 38.17 4.44
CA ALA A 369 21.37 38.94 5.59
C ALA A 369 21.96 40.28 5.12
N ASN A 370 21.67 41.36 5.87
CA ASN A 370 22.26 42.71 5.62
C ASN A 370 22.90 43.18 6.89
N LEU A 371 24.23 43.34 6.86
CA LEU A 371 25.01 43.67 8.04
C LEU A 371 26.04 44.74 7.72
N THR A 372 26.59 45.39 8.74
CA THR A 372 27.67 46.35 8.66
C THR A 372 28.94 45.71 9.23
N THR A 373 30.05 45.71 8.47
CA THR A 373 31.30 45.06 8.83
C THR A 373 32.48 45.80 8.22
N ASP A 374 33.61 45.71 8.88
CA ASP A 374 34.92 46.13 8.39
C ASP A 374 35.60 45.04 7.53
N ALA A 375 35.23 43.78 7.70
CA ALA A 375 35.86 42.63 7.05
C ALA A 375 34.83 41.72 6.36
N PRO A 376 34.25 42.12 5.20
CA PRO A 376 33.24 41.35 4.44
C PRO A 376 33.73 39.95 4.09
N GLU A 377 34.99 39.80 3.71
CA GLU A 377 35.62 38.54 3.32
C GLU A 377 35.63 37.51 4.48
N GLN A 378 35.92 37.98 5.71
CA GLN A 378 35.97 37.12 6.89
C GLN A 378 34.57 36.65 7.30
N VAL A 379 33.55 37.52 7.18
CA VAL A 379 32.16 37.15 7.44
C VAL A 379 31.71 36.08 6.46
N MET A 380 32.02 36.29 5.17
CA MET A 380 31.64 35.32 4.13
C MET A 380 32.35 33.97 4.32
N ALA A 381 33.67 33.99 4.67
CA ALA A 381 34.38 32.74 4.94
C ALA A 381 33.80 31.96 6.11
N LYS A 382 33.43 32.65 7.21
CA LYS A 382 32.75 31.98 8.35
C LYS A 382 31.41 31.34 7.97
N VAL A 383 30.61 32.01 7.16
CA VAL A 383 29.32 31.46 6.69
C VAL A 383 29.57 30.27 5.78
N LEU A 384 30.56 30.32 4.89
CA LEU A 384 30.94 29.20 4.02
C LEU A 384 31.40 27.98 4.81
N ASP A 385 32.21 28.18 5.86
CA ASP A 385 32.69 27.07 6.69
C ASP A 385 31.53 26.40 7.44
N GLN A 386 30.56 27.17 7.91
CA GLN A 386 29.35 26.62 8.53
C GLN A 386 28.43 25.92 7.49
N ALA A 387 28.31 26.48 6.28
CA ALA A 387 27.59 25.88 5.21
C ALA A 387 28.18 24.52 4.80
N ARG A 388 29.52 24.39 4.74
CA ARG A 388 30.20 23.12 4.47
C ARG A 388 29.85 22.00 5.45
N LEU A 389 29.62 22.35 6.72
CA LEU A 389 29.27 21.36 7.76
C LEU A 389 27.85 20.83 7.62
N GLN A 390 26.98 21.51 6.88
CA GLN A 390 25.57 21.09 6.66
C GLN A 390 25.38 20.17 5.44
N PHE A 391 26.40 20.01 4.59
CA PHE A 391 26.30 19.06 3.49
C PHE A 391 26.22 17.64 4.01
N PRO A 392 25.18 16.87 3.65
CA PRO A 392 25.07 15.47 4.03
C PRO A 392 26.20 14.67 3.40
N LYS A 393 26.76 13.72 4.13
CA LYS A 393 27.74 12.80 3.55
C LYS A 393 27.06 11.99 2.46
N PRO A 394 27.62 11.88 1.23
CA PRO A 394 27.05 11.09 0.18
C PRO A 394 27.00 9.62 0.63
N PRO A 395 25.98 8.86 0.22
CA PRO A 395 25.92 7.44 0.48
C PRO A 395 27.10 6.74 -0.21
N THR A 396 27.59 5.70 0.44
CA THR A 396 28.70 4.88 -0.03
C THR A 396 28.22 3.50 -0.45
N ALA A 397 29.09 2.69 -1.04
CA ALA A 397 28.79 1.31 -1.36
C ALA A 397 28.31 0.52 -0.14
N ARG A 398 28.80 0.83 1.06
CA ARG A 398 28.36 0.22 2.33
C ARG A 398 26.88 0.42 2.60
N ASP A 399 26.35 1.60 2.26
CA ASP A 399 24.96 1.96 2.48
C ASP A 399 24.01 1.32 1.44
N LEU A 400 24.53 1.03 0.24
CA LEU A 400 23.79 0.56 -0.90
C LEU A 400 23.89 -0.96 -1.12
N MET A 401 24.99 -1.60 -0.69
CA MET A 401 25.30 -2.98 -1.01
C MET A 401 24.36 -3.98 -0.35
N SER A 402 24.07 -5.04 -1.08
CA SER A 402 23.44 -6.25 -0.54
C SER A 402 24.52 -7.16 0.05
N SER A 403 24.39 -7.57 1.31
CA SER A 403 25.33 -8.45 2.04
C SER A 403 24.55 -9.40 2.96
N PRO A 404 25.03 -10.66 3.14
CA PRO A 404 26.10 -11.36 2.45
C PRO A 404 25.73 -11.73 1.01
N VAL A 405 26.75 -11.85 0.13
CA VAL A 405 26.55 -12.18 -1.28
C VAL A 405 26.37 -13.69 -1.44
N ARG A 406 25.36 -14.09 -2.22
CA ARG A 406 25.23 -15.50 -2.62
C ARG A 406 26.28 -15.82 -3.68
N THR A 407 27.11 -16.80 -3.41
CA THR A 407 28.22 -17.21 -4.28
C THR A 407 28.01 -18.65 -4.78
N ILE A 408 28.65 -18.96 -5.89
CA ILE A 408 28.76 -20.32 -6.43
C ILE A 408 30.23 -20.64 -6.72
N ARG A 409 30.53 -21.91 -6.98
CA ARG A 409 31.88 -22.36 -7.32
C ARG A 409 32.07 -22.42 -8.85
N PRO A 410 33.29 -22.30 -9.36
CA PRO A 410 33.60 -22.39 -10.78
C PRO A 410 33.12 -23.69 -11.43
N GLU A 411 33.06 -24.78 -10.68
CA GLU A 411 32.64 -26.10 -11.09
C GLU A 411 31.13 -26.31 -11.08
N THR A 412 30.34 -25.38 -10.48
CA THR A 412 28.89 -25.44 -10.48
C THR A 412 28.38 -25.51 -11.92
N THR A 413 27.44 -26.40 -12.21
CA THR A 413 26.91 -26.53 -13.59
C THR A 413 25.96 -25.35 -13.92
N ILE A 414 25.85 -25.04 -15.21
CA ILE A 414 24.97 -24.02 -15.75
C ILE A 414 23.53 -24.27 -15.30
N GLY A 415 23.03 -25.51 -15.36
CA GLY A 415 21.67 -25.84 -14.93
C GLY A 415 21.45 -25.69 -13.43
N GLU A 416 22.50 -25.94 -12.62
CA GLU A 416 22.43 -25.70 -11.16
C GLU A 416 22.50 -24.21 -10.84
N ALA A 417 23.39 -23.46 -11.49
CA ALA A 417 23.48 -22.00 -11.35
C ALA A 417 22.17 -21.32 -11.75
N GLN A 418 21.49 -21.77 -12.82
CA GLN A 418 20.18 -21.28 -13.21
C GLN A 418 19.13 -21.56 -12.14
N ARG A 419 19.09 -22.77 -11.56
CA ARG A 419 18.17 -23.09 -10.46
C ARG A 419 18.40 -22.20 -9.26
N ILE A 420 19.66 -21.93 -8.90
CA ILE A 420 20.02 -21.02 -7.81
C ILE A 420 19.55 -19.61 -8.15
N LEU A 421 19.81 -19.13 -9.36
CA LEU A 421 19.41 -17.78 -9.81
C LEU A 421 17.89 -17.60 -9.80
N LEU A 422 17.12 -18.58 -10.29
CA LEU A 422 15.67 -18.56 -10.28
C LEU A 422 15.11 -18.63 -8.84
N ARG A 423 15.69 -19.51 -8.01
CA ARG A 423 15.27 -19.73 -6.64
C ARG A 423 15.34 -18.44 -5.79
N TYR A 424 16.37 -17.64 -5.99
CA TYR A 424 16.61 -16.42 -5.22
C TYR A 424 16.21 -15.15 -5.95
N GLY A 425 15.68 -15.23 -7.16
CA GLY A 425 15.28 -14.08 -7.95
C GLY A 425 16.43 -13.16 -8.37
N HIS A 426 17.67 -13.69 -8.38
CA HIS A 426 18.84 -12.90 -8.76
C HIS A 426 18.96 -12.70 -10.26
N SER A 427 19.59 -11.60 -10.65
CA SER A 427 19.92 -11.33 -12.05
C SER A 427 21.33 -11.80 -12.43
N GLY A 428 22.09 -12.34 -11.47
CA GLY A 428 23.42 -12.94 -11.65
C GLY A 428 24.02 -13.38 -10.33
N LEU A 429 25.11 -14.15 -10.39
CA LEU A 429 25.78 -14.76 -9.26
C LEU A 429 27.27 -14.45 -9.27
N SER A 430 27.85 -14.22 -8.09
CA SER A 430 29.29 -14.11 -7.91
C SER A 430 29.91 -15.50 -7.79
N VAL A 431 31.02 -15.72 -8.48
CA VAL A 431 31.75 -17.00 -8.47
C VAL A 431 33.02 -16.84 -7.65
N VAL A 432 33.18 -17.70 -6.65
CA VAL A 432 34.34 -17.68 -5.75
C VAL A 432 35.07 -19.00 -5.77
N ASP A 433 36.40 -18.96 -5.58
CA ASP A 433 37.25 -20.16 -5.55
C ASP A 433 37.19 -20.85 -4.15
N ALA A 434 38.00 -21.90 -3.98
CA ALA A 434 38.04 -22.68 -2.75
C ALA A 434 38.51 -21.86 -1.52
N ALA A 435 39.18 -20.74 -1.73
CA ALA A 435 39.62 -19.80 -0.69
C ALA A 435 38.62 -18.65 -0.48
N ASP A 436 37.41 -18.74 -1.05
CA ASP A 436 36.36 -17.72 -1.07
C ASP A 436 36.76 -16.37 -1.74
N ALA A 437 37.83 -16.40 -2.56
CA ALA A 437 38.23 -15.24 -3.35
C ALA A 437 37.33 -15.13 -4.61
N LEU A 438 36.93 -13.91 -4.96
CA LEU A 438 36.11 -13.61 -6.14
C LEU A 438 36.91 -13.90 -7.42
N VAL A 439 36.46 -14.84 -8.26
CA VAL A 439 37.10 -15.24 -9.52
C VAL A 439 36.26 -14.97 -10.77
N GLY A 440 34.97 -14.67 -10.59
CA GLY A 440 34.06 -14.40 -11.70
C GLY A 440 32.69 -13.89 -11.28
N VAL A 441 31.95 -13.46 -12.28
CA VAL A 441 30.51 -13.13 -12.15
C VAL A 441 29.80 -13.74 -13.35
N ILE A 442 28.65 -14.40 -13.13
CA ILE A 442 27.83 -14.92 -14.21
C ILE A 442 26.44 -14.28 -14.17
N SER A 443 25.99 -13.76 -15.31
CA SER A 443 24.69 -13.11 -15.42
C SER A 443 23.60 -14.10 -15.86
N ARG A 444 22.33 -13.71 -15.69
CA ARG A 444 21.19 -14.46 -16.23
C ARG A 444 21.33 -14.67 -17.73
N ARG A 445 21.74 -13.63 -18.47
CA ARG A 445 21.94 -13.69 -19.91
C ARG A 445 22.95 -14.77 -20.31
N ASP A 446 24.06 -14.86 -19.59
CA ASP A 446 25.10 -15.83 -19.87
C ASP A 446 24.59 -17.27 -19.64
N LEU A 447 23.83 -17.47 -18.55
CA LEU A 447 23.21 -18.77 -18.27
C LEU A 447 22.13 -19.13 -19.31
N ASP A 448 21.29 -18.19 -19.73
CA ASP A 448 20.22 -18.40 -20.70
C ASP A 448 20.84 -18.76 -22.09
N ILE A 449 21.93 -18.08 -22.49
CA ILE A 449 22.70 -18.41 -23.72
C ILE A 449 23.27 -19.82 -23.65
N ALA A 450 23.92 -20.18 -22.55
CA ALA A 450 24.50 -21.50 -22.38
C ALA A 450 23.43 -22.61 -22.43
N LEU A 451 22.28 -22.38 -21.81
CA LEU A 451 21.16 -23.32 -21.83
C LEU A 451 20.51 -23.45 -23.20
N HIS A 452 20.36 -22.34 -23.91
CA HIS A 452 19.86 -22.34 -25.29
C HIS A 452 20.71 -23.20 -26.20
N HIS A 453 22.05 -23.23 -25.98
CA HIS A 453 22.99 -24.09 -26.68
C HIS A 453 23.06 -25.53 -26.13
N GLY A 454 22.22 -25.88 -25.14
CA GLY A 454 22.17 -27.25 -24.59
C GLY A 454 23.26 -27.57 -23.55
N PHE A 455 24.01 -26.58 -23.06
CA PHE A 455 25.13 -26.75 -22.13
C PHE A 455 24.76 -26.76 -20.68
N SER A 456 23.59 -27.31 -20.29
CA SER A 456 23.12 -27.33 -18.90
C SER A 456 24.10 -28.04 -17.93
N HIS A 457 24.89 -29.00 -18.43
CA HIS A 457 25.87 -29.77 -17.68
C HIS A 457 27.27 -29.13 -17.61
N ALA A 458 27.52 -28.07 -18.41
CA ALA A 458 28.82 -27.41 -18.43
C ALA A 458 29.10 -26.62 -17.16
N PRO A 459 30.34 -26.51 -16.68
CA PRO A 459 30.68 -25.70 -15.51
C PRO A 459 30.61 -24.19 -15.81
N VAL A 460 30.22 -23.38 -14.85
CA VAL A 460 30.07 -21.93 -15.01
C VAL A 460 31.36 -21.20 -15.35
N LYS A 461 32.53 -21.75 -15.01
CA LYS A 461 33.84 -21.17 -15.34
C LYS A 461 34.07 -20.92 -16.81
N GLY A 462 33.38 -21.68 -17.71
CA GLY A 462 33.45 -21.48 -19.16
C GLY A 462 32.62 -20.32 -19.71
N TYR A 463 31.75 -19.75 -18.89
CA TYR A 463 30.75 -18.74 -19.29
C TYR A 463 30.75 -17.49 -18.42
N MET A 464 31.42 -17.50 -17.25
CA MET A 464 31.51 -16.37 -16.37
C MET A 464 32.43 -15.28 -16.88
N ALA A 465 32.11 -14.02 -16.61
CA ALA A 465 33.00 -12.91 -16.80
C ALA A 465 34.12 -12.93 -15.76
N THR A 466 35.37 -12.81 -16.20
CA THR A 466 36.59 -12.83 -15.35
C THR A 466 37.25 -11.43 -15.24
N ASN A 467 37.02 -10.54 -16.21
CA ASN A 467 37.50 -9.16 -16.14
C ASN A 467 36.52 -8.32 -15.28
N LEU A 468 36.70 -8.42 -13.97
CA LEU A 468 35.76 -7.85 -13.03
C LEU A 468 36.12 -6.41 -12.66
N LYS A 469 35.12 -5.53 -12.62
CA LYS A 469 35.21 -4.26 -11.93
C LYS A 469 34.68 -4.46 -10.51
N THR A 470 35.45 -4.05 -9.54
CA THR A 470 35.12 -4.18 -8.11
C THR A 470 35.30 -2.83 -7.42
N ILE A 471 34.57 -2.64 -6.33
CA ILE A 471 34.58 -1.42 -5.53
C ILE A 471 34.87 -1.75 -4.06
N THR A 472 35.15 -0.74 -3.26
CA THR A 472 35.29 -0.86 -1.80
C THR A 472 34.03 -0.40 -1.08
N PRO A 473 33.83 -0.77 0.19
CA PRO A 473 32.69 -0.27 0.97
C PRO A 473 32.59 1.26 1.06
N GLU A 474 33.71 1.95 0.93
CA GLU A 474 33.82 3.40 1.02
C GLU A 474 33.61 4.14 -0.32
N THR A 475 33.52 3.42 -1.44
CA THR A 475 33.27 3.98 -2.77
C THR A 475 31.96 4.77 -2.79
N SER A 476 32.01 6.01 -3.29
CA SER A 476 30.86 6.93 -3.31
C SER A 476 29.80 6.52 -4.34
N LEU A 477 28.56 6.99 -4.13
CA LEU A 477 27.45 6.78 -5.06
C LEU A 477 27.80 7.24 -6.48
N SER A 478 28.37 8.43 -6.63
CA SER A 478 28.75 9.00 -7.93
C SER A 478 29.77 8.15 -8.68
N GLU A 479 30.77 7.61 -7.99
CA GLU A 479 31.78 6.72 -8.56
C GLU A 479 31.17 5.36 -8.96
N ILE A 480 30.20 4.85 -8.18
CA ILE A 480 29.43 3.64 -8.50
C ILE A 480 28.63 3.85 -9.80
N GLU A 481 27.96 4.99 -9.93
CA GLU A 481 27.20 5.36 -11.12
C GLU A 481 28.10 5.46 -12.34
N GLU A 482 29.22 6.17 -12.23
CA GLU A 482 30.21 6.32 -13.31
C GLU A 482 30.73 4.96 -13.78
N LEU A 483 31.09 4.07 -12.87
CA LEU A 483 31.58 2.74 -13.21
C LEU A 483 30.49 1.90 -13.91
N MET A 484 29.23 1.97 -13.43
CA MET A 484 28.13 1.20 -14.05
C MET A 484 27.77 1.69 -15.44
N VAL A 485 27.84 3.01 -15.67
CA VAL A 485 27.54 3.62 -16.98
C VAL A 485 28.73 3.40 -17.94
N THR A 486 29.94 3.76 -17.54
CA THR A 486 31.13 3.71 -18.39
C THR A 486 31.44 2.30 -18.92
N TYR A 487 31.21 1.28 -18.08
CA TYR A 487 31.49 -0.13 -18.46
C TYR A 487 30.24 -0.94 -18.82
N ASP A 488 29.07 -0.32 -18.87
CA ASP A 488 27.74 -0.97 -19.08
C ASP A 488 27.54 -2.21 -18.19
N ILE A 489 27.90 -2.12 -16.94
CA ILE A 489 27.79 -3.22 -15.97
C ILE A 489 26.63 -3.00 -15.02
N GLY A 490 25.80 -4.02 -14.84
CA GLY A 490 24.61 -3.94 -13.98
C GLY A 490 24.88 -4.30 -12.52
N ARG A 491 26.12 -4.67 -12.16
CA ARG A 491 26.50 -5.06 -10.78
C ARG A 491 27.98 -4.91 -10.53
N LEU A 492 28.31 -4.48 -9.32
CA LEU A 492 29.67 -4.27 -8.83
C LEU A 492 29.88 -5.06 -7.53
N PRO A 493 30.72 -6.08 -7.51
CA PRO A 493 31.15 -6.73 -6.28
C PRO A 493 31.90 -5.76 -5.39
N VAL A 494 31.61 -5.78 -4.10
CA VAL A 494 32.27 -4.95 -3.08
C VAL A 494 33.27 -5.82 -2.33
N LEU A 495 34.54 -5.42 -2.39
CA LEU A 495 35.63 -6.14 -1.75
C LEU A 495 36.18 -5.32 -0.57
N GLN A 496 36.41 -5.98 0.55
CA GLN A 496 37.18 -5.47 1.68
C GLN A 496 38.32 -6.44 1.97
N ASP A 497 39.56 -5.97 1.95
CA ASP A 497 40.76 -6.80 2.17
C ASP A 497 40.78 -8.05 1.27
N ARG A 498 40.37 -7.91 0.01
CA ARG A 498 40.19 -8.96 -1.02
C ARG A 498 39.03 -9.94 -0.73
N ALA A 499 38.33 -9.82 0.37
CA ALA A 499 37.15 -10.63 0.67
C ALA A 499 35.90 -9.99 0.05
N LEU A 500 34.99 -10.81 -0.51
CA LEU A 500 33.72 -10.37 -1.05
C LEU A 500 32.74 -10.08 0.11
N VAL A 501 32.51 -8.80 0.39
CA VAL A 501 31.65 -8.36 1.50
C VAL A 501 30.26 -7.93 1.07
N GLY A 502 30.06 -7.57 -0.19
CA GLY A 502 28.79 -7.07 -0.70
C GLY A 502 28.74 -7.08 -2.23
N ILE A 503 27.56 -6.72 -2.73
CA ILE A 503 27.34 -6.47 -4.16
C ILE A 503 26.38 -5.29 -4.30
N VAL A 504 26.71 -4.34 -5.19
CA VAL A 504 25.81 -3.22 -5.55
C VAL A 504 25.28 -3.48 -6.96
N THR A 505 23.97 -3.30 -7.16
CA THR A 505 23.32 -3.48 -8.46
C THR A 505 22.65 -2.20 -8.92
N ARG A 506 22.36 -2.07 -10.24
CA ARG A 506 21.54 -0.94 -10.77
C ARG A 506 20.21 -0.79 -10.02
N THR A 507 19.62 -1.89 -9.57
CA THR A 507 18.36 -1.84 -8.82
C THR A 507 18.55 -1.20 -7.45
N ASP A 508 19.66 -1.43 -6.77
CA ASP A 508 19.95 -0.82 -5.46
C ASP A 508 20.14 0.69 -5.61
N LEU A 509 20.83 1.11 -6.67
CA LEU A 509 21.01 2.50 -7.06
C LEU A 509 19.65 3.19 -7.30
N LEU A 510 18.83 2.63 -8.19
CA LEU A 510 17.49 3.17 -8.50
C LEU A 510 16.59 3.23 -7.27
N ARG A 511 16.68 2.24 -6.40
CA ARG A 511 15.90 2.22 -5.14
C ARG A 511 16.33 3.34 -4.20
N HIS A 512 17.63 3.57 -4.06
CA HIS A 512 18.15 4.67 -3.24
C HIS A 512 17.65 6.01 -3.78
N LEU A 513 17.74 6.24 -5.08
CA LEU A 513 17.24 7.45 -5.73
C LEU A 513 15.74 7.66 -5.49
N HIS A 514 14.92 6.59 -5.58
CA HIS A 514 13.50 6.66 -5.26
C HIS A 514 13.22 6.90 -3.78
N GLN A 515 14.04 6.39 -2.87
CA GLN A 515 13.90 6.64 -1.43
C GLN A 515 14.22 8.09 -1.09
N VAL A 516 15.29 8.64 -1.67
CA VAL A 516 15.66 10.05 -1.52
C VAL A 516 14.54 10.95 -2.06
N GLN A 517 13.97 10.65 -3.23
CA GLN A 517 12.82 11.38 -3.79
C GLN A 517 11.57 11.33 -2.89
N ARG A 518 11.34 10.23 -2.17
CA ARG A 518 10.21 10.11 -1.23
C ARG A 518 10.45 10.84 0.10
N MET A 519 11.70 10.89 0.57
CA MET A 519 12.06 11.58 1.81
C MET A 519 12.10 13.09 1.68
N THR A 520 12.35 13.60 0.47
CA THR A 520 12.53 15.03 0.19
C THR A 520 11.24 15.73 -0.26
N GLY A 521 10.09 15.04 -0.23
CA GLY A 521 8.78 15.70 -0.39
C GLY A 521 8.45 16.17 -1.80
N SER A 522 9.21 15.80 -2.83
CA SER A 522 8.86 16.10 -4.22
C SER A 522 8.48 14.84 -5.02
N PRO A 523 7.22 14.43 -5.00
CA PRO A 523 6.72 13.54 -6.03
C PRO A 523 6.37 14.40 -7.24
N ARG A 524 7.06 14.23 -8.37
CA ARG A 524 6.46 14.62 -9.64
C ARG A 524 5.16 13.83 -9.78
N PRO A 525 3.99 14.48 -9.82
CA PRO A 525 2.75 13.75 -9.97
C PRO A 525 2.71 13.13 -11.37
N THR A 526 2.70 11.82 -11.42
CA THR A 526 2.12 11.13 -12.58
C THR A 526 0.63 11.49 -12.56
N PRO A 527 0.07 12.07 -13.62
CA PRO A 527 -1.34 12.44 -13.63
C PRO A 527 -2.19 11.22 -13.31
N GLY A 528 -2.96 11.28 -12.21
CA GLY A 528 -3.92 10.25 -11.82
C GLY A 528 -3.54 9.33 -10.64
N GLN A 529 -2.38 9.50 -9.99
CA GLN A 529 -2.12 8.77 -8.73
C GLN A 529 -2.40 9.66 -7.52
N PRO A 530 -3.30 9.25 -6.60
CA PRO A 530 -3.52 9.97 -5.36
C PRO A 530 -2.25 9.90 -4.49
N GLN A 531 -1.72 11.06 -4.11
CA GLN A 531 -0.65 11.15 -3.12
C GLN A 531 -1.18 10.70 -1.77
N LEU A 532 -0.50 9.72 -1.19
CA LEU A 532 -0.80 9.25 0.15
C LEU A 532 0.02 10.08 1.15
N PRO A 533 -0.60 10.75 2.12
CA PRO A 533 0.14 11.33 3.23
C PRO A 533 0.95 10.22 3.93
N PRO A 534 2.14 10.51 4.45
CA PRO A 534 2.92 9.54 5.20
C PRO A 534 2.06 8.98 6.34
N VAL A 535 2.03 7.66 6.47
CA VAL A 535 1.31 7.03 7.56
C VAL A 535 2.13 7.27 8.84
N PRO A 536 1.60 7.96 9.84
CA PRO A 536 2.32 8.15 11.10
C PRO A 536 2.57 6.78 11.76
N PRO A 537 3.56 6.65 12.64
CA PRO A 537 3.82 5.41 13.35
C PRO A 537 2.55 4.87 14.01
N LEU A 538 2.18 3.63 13.70
CA LEU A 538 0.93 3.02 14.17
C LEU A 538 1.01 2.48 15.61
N THR A 539 2.07 2.76 16.35
CA THR A 539 2.29 2.26 17.72
C THR A 539 1.17 2.67 18.66
N GLU A 540 0.77 3.95 18.62
CA GLU A 540 -0.32 4.45 19.45
C GLU A 540 -1.67 3.84 19.05
N VAL A 541 -1.88 3.64 17.76
CA VAL A 541 -3.08 2.97 17.23
C VAL A 541 -3.17 1.53 17.71
N LEU A 542 -2.05 0.80 17.72
CA LEU A 542 -1.97 -0.55 18.25
C LEU A 542 -2.29 -0.59 19.75
N ALA A 543 -1.62 0.26 20.53
CA ALA A 543 -1.78 0.30 21.99
C ALA A 543 -3.21 0.69 22.43
N GLN A 544 -3.86 1.59 21.68
CA GLN A 544 -5.22 2.06 21.99
C GLN A 544 -6.32 1.10 21.50
N ARG A 545 -6.08 0.39 20.38
CA ARG A 545 -7.13 -0.40 19.73
C ARG A 545 -7.06 -1.90 20.01
N LEU A 546 -5.88 -2.44 20.33
CA LEU A 546 -5.77 -3.83 20.74
C LEU A 546 -6.22 -4.00 22.19
N LYS A 547 -6.79 -5.18 22.51
CA LYS A 547 -7.06 -5.54 23.90
C LYS A 547 -5.77 -5.44 24.72
N PRO A 548 -5.77 -4.87 25.92
CA PRO A 548 -4.56 -4.67 26.72
C PRO A 548 -3.73 -5.94 26.90
N SER A 549 -4.37 -7.08 27.17
CA SER A 549 -3.71 -8.38 27.31
C SER A 549 -3.03 -8.85 26.02
N LEU A 550 -3.61 -8.54 24.85
CA LEU A 550 -3.00 -8.86 23.56
C LEU A 550 -1.79 -7.97 23.28
N TRP A 551 -1.91 -6.66 23.56
CA TRP A 551 -0.81 -5.72 23.39
C TRP A 551 0.39 -6.08 24.31
N GLU A 552 0.10 -6.50 25.53
CA GLU A 552 1.13 -6.94 26.47
C GLU A 552 1.92 -8.16 25.94
N ILE A 553 1.24 -9.19 25.44
CA ILE A 553 1.89 -10.36 24.84
C ILE A 553 2.71 -9.99 23.61
N LEU A 554 2.17 -9.15 22.71
CA LEU A 554 2.92 -8.69 21.55
C LEU A 554 4.18 -7.92 21.94
N THR A 555 4.10 -7.12 23.00
CA THR A 555 5.24 -6.38 23.54
C THR A 555 6.29 -7.34 24.12
N GLN A 556 5.88 -8.38 24.83
CA GLN A 556 6.80 -9.39 25.38
C GLN A 556 7.49 -10.18 24.27
N ILE A 557 6.75 -10.64 23.24
CA ILE A 557 7.33 -11.31 22.07
C ILE A 557 8.32 -10.39 21.35
N SER A 558 7.95 -9.09 21.20
CA SER A 558 8.79 -8.08 20.59
C SER A 558 10.11 -7.88 21.34
N THR A 559 10.05 -7.75 22.67
CA THR A 559 11.22 -7.63 23.54
C THR A 559 12.12 -8.86 23.41
N ALA A 560 11.53 -10.07 23.48
CA ALA A 560 12.27 -11.32 23.35
C ALA A 560 12.97 -11.48 21.99
N ALA A 561 12.40 -10.95 20.91
CA ALA A 561 13.03 -10.88 19.60
C ALA A 561 14.16 -9.84 19.58
N GLN A 562 13.93 -8.66 20.14
CA GLN A 562 14.89 -7.56 20.18
C GLN A 562 16.15 -7.89 20.98
N ASP A 563 16.02 -8.58 22.10
CA ASP A 563 17.15 -9.05 22.92
C ASP A 563 18.10 -10.00 22.17
N ARG A 564 17.61 -10.61 21.08
CA ARG A 564 18.39 -11.47 20.18
C ARG A 564 18.91 -10.76 18.94
N GLY A 565 18.64 -9.46 18.81
CA GLY A 565 18.97 -8.69 17.62
C GLY A 565 18.07 -9.00 16.42
N TRP A 566 16.88 -9.59 16.62
CA TRP A 566 15.91 -9.90 15.58
C TRP A 566 14.86 -8.80 15.45
N HIS A 567 14.25 -8.72 14.27
CA HIS A 567 13.14 -7.84 14.01
C HIS A 567 11.84 -8.62 13.91
N LEU A 568 10.83 -8.19 14.67
CA LEU A 568 9.51 -8.79 14.67
C LEU A 568 8.52 -7.91 13.91
N TYR A 569 7.69 -8.53 13.07
CA TYR A 569 6.68 -7.87 12.26
C TYR A 569 5.32 -8.55 12.41
N LEU A 570 4.27 -7.75 12.55
CA LEU A 570 2.90 -8.18 12.29
C LEU A 570 2.67 -8.11 10.78
N VAL A 571 2.08 -9.14 10.16
CA VAL A 571 1.98 -9.23 8.69
C VAL A 571 0.59 -9.69 8.21
N GLY A 572 0.37 -9.58 6.92
CA GLY A 572 -0.76 -10.22 6.25
C GLY A 572 -2.12 -9.64 6.56
N GLY A 573 -3.09 -10.53 6.80
CA GLY A 573 -4.48 -10.17 7.04
C GLY A 573 -4.69 -9.28 8.25
N ALA A 574 -3.92 -9.46 9.31
CA ALA A 574 -4.01 -8.66 10.53
C ALA A 574 -3.66 -7.18 10.27
N VAL A 575 -2.62 -6.89 9.47
CA VAL A 575 -2.25 -5.51 9.09
C VAL A 575 -3.34 -4.88 8.23
N ARG A 576 -3.83 -5.61 7.22
CA ARG A 576 -4.93 -5.15 6.36
C ARG A 576 -6.17 -4.82 7.19
N ASP A 577 -6.61 -5.73 8.05
CA ASP A 577 -7.84 -5.59 8.82
C ASP A 577 -7.71 -4.46 9.87
N LEU A 578 -6.52 -4.27 10.45
CA LEU A 578 -6.19 -3.12 11.31
C LEU A 578 -6.34 -1.79 10.54
N LEU A 579 -5.81 -1.71 9.32
CA LEU A 579 -5.89 -0.50 8.50
C LEU A 579 -7.33 -0.20 8.05
N ILE A 580 -8.12 -1.22 7.66
CA ILE A 580 -9.54 -1.05 7.33
C ILE A 580 -10.32 -0.54 8.55
N GLN A 581 -10.14 -1.18 9.71
CA GLN A 581 -10.88 -0.81 10.93
C GLN A 581 -10.45 0.55 11.49
N ARG A 582 -9.20 0.97 11.27
CA ARG A 582 -8.74 2.31 11.63
C ARG A 582 -9.64 3.39 11.01
N ASP A 583 -9.99 3.20 9.75
CA ASP A 583 -10.71 4.20 8.95
C ASP A 583 -12.25 4.06 9.06
N THR A 584 -12.76 2.93 9.59
CA THR A 584 -14.20 2.61 9.62
C THR A 584 -14.81 2.48 11.00
N VAL A 585 -14.02 2.23 12.05
CA VAL A 585 -14.52 1.97 13.41
C VAL A 585 -14.07 3.10 14.35
N PRO A 586 -14.96 3.64 15.23
CA PRO A 586 -14.58 4.64 16.22
C PRO A 586 -13.44 4.16 17.13
N ALA A 587 -12.58 5.09 17.57
CA ALA A 587 -11.42 4.76 18.40
C ALA A 587 -11.76 4.11 19.75
N THR A 588 -13.01 4.27 20.21
CA THR A 588 -13.53 3.72 21.47
C THR A 588 -13.87 2.22 21.40
N GLU A 589 -13.95 1.66 20.22
CA GLU A 589 -14.23 0.23 20.02
C GLU A 589 -12.91 -0.50 19.71
N GLY A 590 -12.58 -1.53 20.50
CA GLY A 590 -11.39 -2.34 20.31
C GLY A 590 -11.45 -3.15 19.00
N VAL A 591 -10.31 -3.28 18.32
CA VAL A 591 -10.16 -4.11 17.13
C VAL A 591 -10.07 -5.58 17.54
N SER A 592 -10.89 -6.43 16.92
CA SER A 592 -10.80 -7.88 17.06
C SER A 592 -9.94 -8.45 15.94
N LEU A 593 -8.79 -9.01 16.31
CA LEU A 593 -7.89 -9.73 15.40
C LEU A 593 -7.83 -11.19 15.89
N PRO A 594 -8.64 -12.09 15.29
CA PRO A 594 -8.72 -13.47 15.76
C PRO A 594 -7.47 -14.30 15.44
N ASP A 595 -6.81 -13.99 14.33
CA ASP A 595 -5.61 -14.66 13.85
C ASP A 595 -4.49 -13.64 13.68
N LEU A 596 -3.35 -13.87 14.31
CA LEU A 596 -2.19 -13.00 14.25
C LEU A 596 -1.01 -13.73 13.63
N ASP A 597 -0.58 -13.25 12.47
CA ASP A 597 0.63 -13.69 11.78
C ASP A 597 1.81 -12.80 12.18
N LEU A 598 2.80 -13.36 12.86
CA LEU A 598 4.06 -12.72 13.18
C LEU A 598 5.21 -13.30 12.35
N VAL A 599 6.09 -12.45 11.87
CA VAL A 599 7.28 -12.85 11.12
C VAL A 599 8.53 -12.29 11.78
N VAL A 600 9.51 -13.15 11.98
CA VAL A 600 10.83 -12.83 12.54
C VAL A 600 11.84 -12.70 11.40
N ASP A 601 12.50 -11.55 11.30
CA ASP A 601 13.60 -11.27 10.36
C ASP A 601 14.92 -11.08 11.14
N GLY A 602 16.05 -11.36 10.49
CA GLY A 602 17.38 -11.24 11.08
C GLY A 602 17.98 -12.58 11.51
N PHE A 603 17.30 -13.69 11.26
CA PHE A 603 17.78 -15.04 11.55
C PHE A 603 18.36 -15.67 10.28
N TYR A 604 19.68 -15.51 10.10
CA TYR A 604 20.36 -15.97 8.87
C TYR A 604 21.22 -17.23 9.08
N LYS A 605 21.24 -17.78 10.30
CA LYS A 605 21.98 -19.00 10.55
C LYS A 605 21.16 -20.20 10.09
N THR A 606 21.79 -21.14 9.39
CA THR A 606 21.29 -22.49 9.10
C THR A 606 21.21 -23.28 10.40
N ALA A 607 20.30 -22.89 11.30
CA ALA A 607 20.02 -23.66 12.50
C ALA A 607 18.96 -24.72 12.18
N GLN A 608 19.05 -25.83 12.85
CA GLN A 608 18.05 -26.91 12.75
C GLN A 608 16.67 -26.48 13.26
N VAL A 609 16.60 -25.36 14.00
CA VAL A 609 15.40 -24.81 14.61
C VAL A 609 15.19 -23.36 14.14
N GLY A 610 14.03 -23.02 13.58
CA GLY A 610 13.70 -21.66 13.11
C GLY A 610 13.46 -20.67 14.25
N ALA A 611 13.62 -19.36 13.95
CA ALA A 611 13.44 -18.28 14.94
C ALA A 611 12.04 -18.26 15.56
N GLY A 612 11.01 -18.60 14.78
CA GLY A 612 9.63 -18.70 15.28
C GLY A 612 9.48 -19.73 16.40
N MET A 613 10.15 -20.87 16.28
CA MET A 613 10.18 -21.90 17.30
C MET A 613 10.81 -21.42 18.61
N VAL A 614 11.99 -20.78 18.48
CA VAL A 614 12.74 -20.28 19.65
C VAL A 614 11.92 -19.27 20.44
N LEU A 615 11.22 -18.38 19.77
CA LEU A 615 10.33 -17.41 20.41
C LEU A 615 9.10 -18.08 21.03
N ALA A 616 8.48 -19.04 20.32
CA ALA A 616 7.31 -19.75 20.84
C ALA A 616 7.62 -20.52 22.11
N GLU A 617 8.76 -21.23 22.17
CA GLU A 617 9.22 -21.94 23.36
C GLU A 617 9.49 -21.01 24.56
N GLN A 618 10.05 -19.83 24.29
CA GLN A 618 10.27 -18.82 25.34
C GLN A 618 8.95 -18.30 25.90
N ILE A 619 7.97 -18.03 25.04
CA ILE A 619 6.64 -17.57 25.48
C ILE A 619 5.91 -18.66 26.25
N LYS A 620 6.01 -19.92 25.82
CA LYS A 620 5.44 -21.05 26.56
C LYS A 620 6.04 -21.18 27.95
N ALA A 621 7.33 -20.90 28.12
CA ALA A 621 7.98 -20.93 29.45
C ALA A 621 7.41 -19.86 30.39
N GLN A 622 6.93 -18.71 29.83
CA GLN A 622 6.28 -17.65 30.60
C GLN A 622 4.76 -17.86 30.79
N PHE A 623 4.11 -18.52 29.82
CA PHE A 623 2.68 -18.83 29.80
C PHE A 623 2.48 -20.36 29.63
N PRO A 624 2.55 -21.15 30.70
CA PRO A 624 2.44 -22.62 30.63
C PRO A 624 1.12 -23.14 30.06
N GLU A 625 0.05 -22.33 30.13
CA GLU A 625 -1.28 -22.62 29.60
C GLU A 625 -1.38 -22.59 28.08
N VAL A 626 -0.37 -22.06 27.38
CA VAL A 626 -0.34 -21.98 25.94
C VAL A 626 0.09 -23.31 25.32
N ASP A 627 -0.66 -23.80 24.36
CA ASP A 627 -0.24 -24.93 23.55
C ASP A 627 0.59 -24.46 22.36
N ILE A 628 1.69 -25.15 22.09
CA ILE A 628 2.49 -24.92 20.87
C ILE A 628 2.19 -26.04 19.87
N GLN A 629 1.78 -25.62 18.66
CA GLN A 629 1.72 -26.49 17.49
C GLN A 629 2.87 -26.14 16.55
N VAL A 630 3.71 -27.12 16.21
CA VAL A 630 4.91 -26.91 15.41
C VAL A 630 4.73 -27.44 14.03
N HIS A 631 5.00 -26.58 13.04
CA HIS A 631 5.02 -26.92 11.63
C HIS A 631 6.46 -26.92 11.10
N GLY A 632 7.24 -27.96 11.49
CA GLY A 632 8.70 -28.01 11.30
C GLY A 632 9.20 -27.83 9.88
N ARG A 633 8.44 -28.30 8.86
CA ARG A 633 8.79 -28.07 7.45
C ARG A 633 8.75 -26.61 7.02
N PHE A 634 7.95 -25.78 7.71
CA PHE A 634 7.71 -24.38 7.34
C PHE A 634 8.31 -23.40 8.35
N GLN A 635 9.06 -23.87 9.35
CA GLN A 635 9.69 -23.07 10.40
C GLN A 635 8.68 -22.13 11.11
N THR A 636 7.45 -22.59 11.27
CA THR A 636 6.35 -21.86 11.89
C THR A 636 5.95 -22.55 13.19
N ALA A 637 5.70 -21.79 14.24
CA ALA A 637 5.12 -22.23 15.49
C ALA A 637 3.84 -21.46 15.77
N SER A 638 2.75 -22.18 16.10
CA SER A 638 1.48 -21.58 16.48
C SER A 638 1.31 -21.64 17.98
N LEU A 639 1.07 -20.49 18.61
CA LEU A 639 0.67 -20.36 20.01
C LEU A 639 -0.86 -20.37 20.07
N VAL A 640 -1.43 -21.31 20.82
CA VAL A 640 -2.89 -21.49 20.90
C VAL A 640 -3.35 -21.39 22.35
N TRP A 641 -4.20 -20.43 22.67
CA TRP A 641 -4.94 -20.35 23.93
C TRP A 641 -6.26 -21.11 23.81
N ARG A 642 -6.43 -22.16 24.60
CA ARG A 642 -7.64 -22.99 24.54
C ARG A 642 -8.87 -22.17 24.92
N ARG A 643 -9.99 -22.41 24.24
CA ARG A 643 -11.27 -21.70 24.48
C ARG A 643 -11.89 -21.99 25.86
N GLU A 644 -11.50 -23.11 26.46
CA GLU A 644 -12.04 -23.60 27.74
C GLU A 644 -11.37 -22.92 28.95
N LEU A 645 -10.35 -22.08 28.71
CA LEU A 645 -9.65 -21.37 29.77
C LEU A 645 -10.42 -20.09 30.12
N GLU A 646 -10.61 -19.81 31.43
CA GLU A 646 -11.03 -18.49 31.92
C GLU A 646 -9.86 -17.48 31.79
N HIS A 647 -9.44 -17.19 30.56
CA HIS A 647 -8.33 -16.30 30.26
C HIS A 647 -8.77 -15.22 29.26
N PRO A 648 -8.33 -13.96 29.40
CA PRO A 648 -8.68 -12.87 28.46
C PRO A 648 -8.37 -13.14 26.99
N LEU A 649 -7.46 -14.08 26.72
CA LEU A 649 -7.00 -14.49 25.39
C LEU A 649 -7.55 -15.85 24.95
N ALA A 650 -8.55 -16.38 25.64
CA ALA A 650 -9.14 -17.68 25.28
C ALA A 650 -9.61 -17.69 23.81
N GLY A 651 -9.15 -18.68 23.05
CA GLY A 651 -9.44 -18.81 21.62
C GLY A 651 -8.54 -18.00 20.68
N LEU A 652 -7.53 -17.28 21.19
CA LEU A 652 -6.52 -16.59 20.37
C LEU A 652 -5.52 -17.59 19.80
N MET A 653 -5.13 -17.38 18.54
CA MET A 653 -4.03 -18.07 17.87
C MET A 653 -3.03 -17.04 17.34
N ILE A 654 -1.75 -17.25 17.64
CA ILE A 654 -0.64 -16.45 17.15
C ILE A 654 0.33 -17.36 16.41
N ASP A 655 0.48 -17.13 15.12
CA ASP A 655 1.45 -17.82 14.28
C ASP A 655 2.75 -17.03 14.23
N ILE A 656 3.86 -17.66 14.64
CA ILE A 656 5.20 -17.06 14.58
C ILE A 656 6.02 -17.83 13.54
N ALA A 657 6.33 -17.17 12.44
CA ALA A 657 7.14 -17.73 11.37
C ALA A 657 8.50 -17.03 11.27
N THR A 658 9.50 -17.74 10.80
CA THR A 658 10.75 -17.13 10.32
C THR A 658 10.52 -16.53 8.93
N ALA A 659 11.02 -15.32 8.68
CA ALA A 659 10.97 -14.71 7.36
C ALA A 659 11.61 -15.65 6.33
N ARG A 660 10.92 -15.92 5.24
CA ARG A 660 11.33 -16.97 4.29
C ARG A 660 11.00 -16.61 2.85
N THR A 661 11.75 -17.20 1.94
CA THR A 661 11.39 -17.28 0.52
C THR A 661 10.77 -18.65 0.22
N GLU A 662 9.97 -18.72 -0.82
CA GLU A 662 9.34 -19.96 -1.31
C GLU A 662 9.72 -20.18 -2.77
N PHE A 663 10.07 -21.41 -3.12
CA PHE A 663 10.37 -21.83 -4.47
C PHE A 663 9.49 -23.02 -4.86
N TYR A 664 8.81 -22.92 -5.99
CA TYR A 664 7.97 -23.98 -6.53
C TYR A 664 8.76 -24.73 -7.61
N PRO A 665 9.22 -25.99 -7.38
CA PRO A 665 10.02 -26.76 -8.35
C PRO A 665 9.29 -26.99 -9.67
N TYR A 666 7.98 -27.09 -9.61
CA TYR A 666 7.06 -27.15 -10.74
C TYR A 666 5.69 -26.54 -10.33
N PRO A 667 4.84 -26.15 -11.30
CA PRO A 667 3.54 -25.57 -11.00
C PRO A 667 2.72 -26.43 -10.01
N ALA A 668 2.12 -25.76 -9.01
CA ALA A 668 1.32 -26.36 -7.92
C ALA A 668 2.08 -27.35 -7.00
N ALA A 669 3.39 -27.44 -7.05
CA ALA A 669 4.19 -28.21 -6.11
C ALA A 669 4.02 -27.72 -4.66
N ASN A 670 4.49 -28.50 -3.71
CA ASN A 670 4.78 -27.96 -2.39
C ASN A 670 6.01 -27.06 -2.49
N PRO A 671 5.96 -25.82 -1.95
CA PRO A 671 7.11 -24.95 -1.98
C PRO A 671 8.25 -25.50 -1.13
N GLU A 672 9.46 -25.36 -1.62
CA GLU A 672 10.67 -25.43 -0.81
C GLU A 672 10.89 -24.09 -0.14
N VAL A 673 11.17 -24.09 1.16
CA VAL A 673 11.29 -22.88 1.96
C VAL A 673 12.70 -22.70 2.49
N GLU A 674 13.20 -21.46 2.48
CA GLU A 674 14.47 -21.07 3.08
C GLU A 674 14.33 -19.75 3.84
N ALA A 675 15.08 -19.60 4.94
CA ALA A 675 15.11 -18.34 5.68
C ALA A 675 15.58 -17.18 4.79
N SER A 676 14.91 -16.04 4.89
CA SER A 676 15.15 -14.87 4.06
C SER A 676 14.74 -13.58 4.79
N SER A 677 14.77 -12.43 4.09
CA SER A 677 14.33 -11.15 4.66
C SER A 677 12.82 -10.99 4.68
N ILE A 678 12.33 -10.02 5.49
CA ILE A 678 10.92 -9.64 5.52
C ILE A 678 10.40 -9.24 4.12
N GLN A 679 11.20 -8.57 3.31
CA GLN A 679 10.80 -8.15 1.96
C GLN A 679 10.54 -9.36 1.06
N GLN A 680 11.36 -10.42 1.14
CA GLN A 680 11.15 -11.66 0.39
C GLN A 680 9.93 -12.42 0.91
N ASP A 681 9.70 -12.42 2.21
CA ASP A 681 8.50 -13.02 2.81
C ASP A 681 7.23 -12.33 2.32
N LEU A 682 7.25 -11.00 2.20
CA LEU A 682 6.12 -10.26 1.66
C LEU A 682 5.92 -10.49 0.16
N TYR A 683 7.01 -10.62 -0.62
CA TYR A 683 6.95 -10.85 -2.06
C TYR A 683 6.33 -12.20 -2.46
N ARG A 684 6.52 -13.27 -1.65
CA ARG A 684 5.95 -14.59 -1.92
C ARG A 684 4.45 -14.70 -1.64
N ARG A 685 3.83 -13.69 -1.00
CA ARG A 685 2.42 -13.67 -0.65
C ARG A 685 1.53 -13.57 -1.88
N ASP A 686 0.23 -13.66 -1.66
CA ASP A 686 -0.76 -13.73 -2.74
C ASP A 686 -1.09 -12.36 -3.35
N PHE A 687 -1.45 -11.38 -2.53
CA PHE A 687 -1.95 -10.08 -2.98
C PHE A 687 -1.27 -8.93 -2.26
N THR A 688 -1.20 -7.76 -2.92
CA THR A 688 -0.60 -6.54 -2.39
C THR A 688 -1.18 -6.14 -1.04
N ILE A 689 -2.51 -6.22 -0.88
CA ILE A 689 -3.23 -5.90 0.36
C ILE A 689 -2.88 -6.83 1.54
N ASN A 690 -2.30 -8.00 1.29
CA ASN A 690 -1.82 -8.95 2.28
C ASN A 690 -0.29 -8.95 2.39
N ALA A 691 0.41 -8.14 1.59
CA ALA A 691 1.88 -8.04 1.52
C ALA A 691 2.40 -6.78 2.21
N MET A 692 1.77 -6.38 3.28
CA MET A 692 2.19 -5.30 4.17
C MET A 692 2.67 -5.87 5.50
N ALA A 693 3.62 -5.18 6.13
CA ALA A 693 4.15 -5.54 7.44
C ALA A 693 4.21 -4.33 8.36
N LEU A 694 3.91 -4.53 9.63
CA LEU A 694 4.01 -3.52 10.68
C LEU A 694 5.10 -3.93 11.66
N ARG A 695 6.12 -3.10 11.79
CA ARG A 695 7.27 -3.40 12.65
C ARG A 695 6.91 -3.26 14.12
N LEU A 696 7.20 -4.29 14.91
CA LEU A 696 6.92 -4.31 16.36
C LEU A 696 8.17 -4.06 17.22
N THR A 697 9.38 -4.15 16.64
CA THR A 697 10.68 -3.97 17.35
C THR A 697 11.30 -2.62 17.06
N ASN A 698 12.12 -2.09 18.00
CA ASN A 698 12.94 -0.90 17.79
C ASN A 698 14.22 -1.22 16.97
N PRO A 699 14.83 -0.24 16.28
CA PRO A 699 14.29 1.08 15.94
C PRO A 699 13.20 1.00 14.87
N GLY A 700 12.26 1.95 14.87
CA GLY A 700 11.16 1.99 13.88
C GLY A 700 9.93 1.19 14.27
N GLN A 701 9.67 0.99 15.56
CA GLN A 701 8.42 0.40 16.04
C GLN A 701 7.20 1.20 15.55
N GLY A 702 6.17 0.51 15.06
CA GLY A 702 4.99 1.13 14.48
C GLY A 702 5.13 1.57 13.01
N GLN A 703 6.30 1.38 12.39
CA GLN A 703 6.51 1.67 10.99
C GLN A 703 5.80 0.64 10.09
N LEU A 704 4.98 1.14 9.17
CA LEU A 704 4.36 0.32 8.12
C LEU A 704 5.34 0.12 6.96
N LEU A 705 5.62 -1.13 6.63
CA LEU A 705 6.38 -1.52 5.45
C LEU A 705 5.41 -1.94 4.34
N ASP A 706 5.33 -1.15 3.29
CA ASP A 706 4.54 -1.41 2.10
C ASP A 706 5.43 -1.28 0.85
N TYR A 707 6.01 -2.39 0.43
CA TYR A 707 6.90 -2.43 -0.73
C TYR A 707 6.16 -2.56 -2.08
N PHE A 708 4.88 -2.93 -2.04
CA PHE A 708 4.13 -3.36 -3.22
C PHE A 708 2.87 -2.53 -3.49
N GLY A 709 2.68 -1.44 -2.74
CA GLY A 709 1.54 -0.54 -2.92
C GLY A 709 0.22 -1.08 -2.36
N GLY A 710 0.28 -1.97 -1.36
CA GLY A 710 -0.90 -2.57 -0.73
C GLY A 710 -1.84 -1.54 -0.10
N LEU A 711 -1.29 -0.45 0.46
CA LEU A 711 -2.08 0.62 1.03
C LEU A 711 -2.90 1.38 -0.03
N ILE A 712 -2.33 1.56 -1.22
CA ILE A 712 -3.02 2.18 -2.36
C ILE A 712 -4.17 1.29 -2.82
N ASP A 713 -3.89 -0.01 -3.02
CA ASP A 713 -4.91 -0.97 -3.45
C ASP A 713 -6.01 -1.14 -2.40
N LEU A 714 -5.67 -1.06 -1.11
CA LEU A 714 -6.63 -1.10 -0.01
C LEU A 714 -7.61 0.08 -0.05
N ARG A 715 -7.11 1.30 -0.27
CA ARG A 715 -7.93 2.52 -0.40
C ARG A 715 -8.78 2.49 -1.67
N ASN A 716 -8.22 2.00 -2.77
CA ASN A 716 -8.94 1.85 -4.03
C ASN A 716 -9.90 0.66 -4.03
N ARG A 717 -9.96 -0.12 -2.94
CA ARG A 717 -10.75 -1.35 -2.82
C ARG A 717 -10.48 -2.34 -3.95
N GLN A 718 -9.19 -2.56 -4.23
CA GLN A 718 -8.73 -3.46 -5.29
C GLN A 718 -7.95 -4.64 -4.72
N VAL A 719 -8.13 -5.81 -5.31
CA VAL A 719 -7.31 -7.00 -5.08
C VAL A 719 -6.36 -7.14 -6.27
N ARG A 720 -5.08 -6.95 -6.01
CA ARG A 720 -4.00 -7.04 -7.00
C ARG A 720 -3.02 -8.12 -6.61
N VAL A 721 -2.65 -8.96 -7.58
CA VAL A 721 -1.63 -9.99 -7.41
C VAL A 721 -0.22 -9.37 -7.45
N LEU A 722 0.74 -9.97 -6.73
CA LEU A 722 2.10 -9.46 -6.63
C LEU A 722 2.93 -9.67 -7.90
N HIS A 723 2.72 -10.78 -8.62
CA HIS A 723 3.47 -11.08 -9.84
C HIS A 723 2.65 -11.89 -10.86
N PRO A 724 2.97 -11.79 -12.16
CA PRO A 724 2.17 -12.39 -13.24
C PRO A 724 2.01 -13.91 -13.17
N ASN A 725 3.07 -14.62 -12.72
CA ASN A 725 3.09 -16.08 -12.66
C ASN A 725 2.38 -16.67 -11.44
N SER A 726 1.89 -15.82 -10.54
CA SER A 726 1.32 -16.22 -9.26
C SER A 726 0.24 -17.28 -9.37
N PHE A 727 -0.61 -17.20 -10.39
CA PHE A 727 -1.69 -18.15 -10.63
C PHE A 727 -1.20 -19.44 -11.31
N ILE A 728 -0.12 -19.37 -12.07
CA ILE A 728 0.52 -20.56 -12.66
C ILE A 728 1.22 -21.36 -11.55
N GLU A 729 1.91 -20.69 -10.64
CA GLU A 729 2.59 -21.31 -9.50
C GLU A 729 1.61 -21.96 -8.52
N ASP A 730 0.52 -21.26 -8.17
CA ASP A 730 -0.54 -21.78 -7.30
C ASP A 730 -1.94 -21.39 -7.80
N PRO A 731 -2.62 -22.32 -8.51
CA PRO A 731 -3.98 -22.10 -9.01
C PRO A 731 -5.00 -21.75 -7.93
N THR A 732 -4.78 -22.17 -6.68
CA THR A 732 -5.69 -21.88 -5.58
C THR A 732 -5.78 -20.41 -5.25
N ARG A 733 -4.77 -19.62 -5.64
CA ARG A 733 -4.78 -18.17 -5.50
C ARG A 733 -5.90 -17.50 -6.31
N ILE A 734 -6.42 -18.14 -7.39
CA ILE A 734 -7.62 -17.65 -8.11
C ILE A 734 -8.83 -17.64 -7.18
N TYR A 735 -9.05 -18.75 -6.49
CA TYR A 735 -10.17 -18.88 -5.53
C TYR A 735 -10.00 -17.95 -4.33
N ARG A 736 -8.75 -17.75 -3.88
CA ARG A 736 -8.41 -16.77 -2.84
C ARG A 736 -8.69 -15.35 -3.30
N ALA A 737 -8.34 -14.98 -4.56
CA ALA A 737 -8.66 -13.68 -5.14
C ALA A 737 -10.16 -13.40 -5.13
N VAL A 738 -10.95 -14.37 -5.57
CA VAL A 738 -12.42 -14.29 -5.56
C VAL A 738 -12.95 -14.16 -4.14
N ARG A 739 -12.43 -14.97 -3.20
CA ARG A 739 -12.84 -14.93 -1.80
C ARG A 739 -12.56 -13.58 -1.17
N PHE A 740 -11.35 -13.01 -1.37
CA PHE A 740 -11.03 -11.69 -0.84
C PHE A 740 -11.83 -10.59 -1.51
N ALA A 741 -11.99 -10.61 -2.83
CA ALA A 741 -12.78 -9.61 -3.55
C ALA A 741 -14.21 -9.55 -3.01
N VAL A 742 -14.87 -10.67 -2.91
CA VAL A 742 -16.29 -10.71 -2.48
C VAL A 742 -16.43 -10.48 -0.98
N ARG A 743 -15.54 -11.07 -0.14
CA ARG A 743 -15.58 -10.90 1.31
C ARG A 743 -15.39 -9.45 1.74
N LEU A 744 -14.46 -8.73 1.08
CA LEU A 744 -14.11 -7.35 1.41
C LEU A 744 -14.97 -6.32 0.65
N GLY A 745 -15.76 -6.75 -0.34
CA GLY A 745 -16.48 -5.85 -1.24
C GLY A 745 -15.54 -5.07 -2.17
N PHE A 746 -14.43 -5.70 -2.59
CA PHE A 746 -13.40 -5.14 -3.46
C PHE A 746 -13.56 -5.66 -4.89
N SER A 747 -13.04 -4.90 -5.85
CA SER A 747 -12.90 -5.35 -7.25
C SER A 747 -11.54 -6.01 -7.49
N LEU A 748 -11.46 -6.88 -8.47
CA LEU A 748 -10.18 -7.35 -8.99
C LEU A 748 -9.54 -6.25 -9.86
N ASP A 749 -8.24 -6.09 -9.77
CA ASP A 749 -7.48 -5.24 -10.69
C ASP A 749 -7.49 -5.84 -12.11
N SER A 750 -7.56 -4.99 -13.13
CA SER A 750 -7.67 -5.41 -14.53
C SER A 750 -6.52 -6.31 -15.01
N GLN A 751 -5.28 -6.02 -14.57
CA GLN A 751 -4.13 -6.86 -14.88
C GLN A 751 -4.22 -8.21 -14.18
N THR A 752 -4.70 -8.23 -12.95
CA THR A 752 -4.95 -9.45 -12.17
C THR A 752 -5.98 -10.35 -12.85
N GLU A 753 -7.10 -9.78 -13.33
CA GLU A 753 -8.09 -10.53 -14.15
C GLU A 753 -7.43 -11.08 -15.43
N GLY A 754 -6.60 -10.27 -16.12
CA GLY A 754 -5.85 -10.70 -17.29
C GLY A 754 -4.91 -11.89 -17.01
N TYR A 755 -4.20 -11.88 -15.88
CA TYR A 755 -3.34 -13.00 -15.47
C TYR A 755 -4.13 -14.26 -15.11
N ILE A 756 -5.31 -14.13 -14.52
CA ILE A 756 -6.21 -15.26 -14.25
C ILE A 756 -6.65 -15.90 -15.58
N HIS A 757 -7.12 -15.11 -16.54
CA HIS A 757 -7.51 -15.62 -17.85
C HIS A 757 -6.35 -16.28 -18.57
N HIS A 758 -5.16 -15.65 -18.57
CA HIS A 758 -3.96 -16.24 -19.17
C HIS A 758 -3.61 -17.58 -18.53
N ALA A 759 -3.64 -17.68 -17.21
CA ALA A 759 -3.35 -18.93 -16.50
C ALA A 759 -4.35 -20.05 -16.85
N ILE A 760 -5.64 -19.72 -16.95
CA ILE A 760 -6.69 -20.69 -17.32
C ILE A 760 -6.52 -21.13 -18.79
N ASP A 761 -6.29 -20.19 -19.71
CA ASP A 761 -6.20 -20.45 -21.15
C ASP A 761 -4.88 -21.11 -21.55
N SER A 762 -3.82 -21.02 -20.72
CA SER A 762 -2.52 -21.68 -20.95
C SER A 762 -2.57 -23.21 -20.98
N GLY A 763 -3.69 -23.81 -20.52
CA GLY A 763 -3.85 -25.25 -20.44
C GLY A 763 -3.04 -25.93 -19.32
N VAL A 764 -2.31 -25.19 -18.51
CA VAL A 764 -1.51 -25.72 -17.38
C VAL A 764 -2.39 -26.54 -16.43
N TYR A 765 -3.62 -26.09 -16.16
CA TYR A 765 -4.55 -26.82 -15.27
C TYR A 765 -5.01 -28.16 -15.87
N ALA A 766 -5.32 -28.21 -17.15
CA ALA A 766 -5.69 -29.44 -17.81
C ALA A 766 -4.53 -30.45 -17.83
N GLN A 767 -3.29 -29.97 -17.99
CA GLN A 767 -2.10 -30.79 -17.88
C GLN A 767 -1.86 -31.32 -16.48
N MET A 768 -2.09 -30.50 -15.45
CA MET A 768 -2.00 -30.89 -14.04
C MET A 768 -3.05 -31.93 -13.67
N GLN A 769 -4.31 -31.79 -14.13
CA GLN A 769 -5.38 -32.75 -13.88
C GLN A 769 -5.03 -34.13 -14.42
N ARG A 770 -4.37 -34.22 -15.57
CA ARG A 770 -3.88 -35.49 -16.12
C ARG A 770 -2.76 -36.13 -15.29
N GLN A 771 -2.07 -35.35 -14.47
CA GLN A 771 -0.96 -35.76 -13.60
C GLN A 771 -1.37 -35.94 -12.13
N VAL A 772 -2.69 -36.09 -11.84
CA VAL A 772 -3.31 -36.11 -10.48
C VAL A 772 -2.61 -37.02 -9.46
N LYS A 773 -1.96 -38.09 -9.88
CA LYS A 773 -1.18 -38.94 -8.97
C LYS A 773 0.05 -38.24 -8.34
N ARG A 774 0.44 -37.05 -8.81
CA ARG A 774 1.65 -36.35 -8.35
C ARG A 774 1.42 -35.13 -7.45
N VAL A 775 0.17 -34.60 -7.29
CA VAL A 775 -0.05 -33.34 -6.58
C VAL A 775 -1.23 -33.38 -5.58
N PRO A 776 -1.20 -34.24 -4.55
CA PRO A 776 -2.29 -34.33 -3.57
C PRO A 776 -2.52 -33.01 -2.81
N ALA A 777 -1.45 -32.25 -2.55
CA ALA A 777 -1.52 -31.00 -1.79
C ALA A 777 -2.33 -29.90 -2.48
N LEU A 778 -2.32 -29.83 -3.81
CA LEU A 778 -3.15 -28.89 -4.56
C LEU A 778 -4.65 -29.15 -4.34
N GLN A 779 -5.07 -30.41 -4.39
CA GLN A 779 -6.47 -30.78 -4.24
C GLN A 779 -7.00 -30.46 -2.84
N VAL A 780 -6.20 -30.70 -1.80
CA VAL A 780 -6.53 -30.31 -0.42
C VAL A 780 -6.69 -28.81 -0.28
N ARG A 781 -5.74 -28.02 -0.84
CA ARG A 781 -5.84 -26.56 -0.82
C ARG A 781 -7.08 -26.06 -1.57
N LEU A 782 -7.35 -26.60 -2.75
CA LEU A 782 -8.54 -26.28 -3.56
C LEU A 782 -9.83 -26.58 -2.81
N LYS A 783 -9.94 -27.78 -2.20
CA LYS A 783 -11.07 -28.14 -1.34
C LYS A 783 -11.29 -27.13 -0.22
N ASN A 784 -10.22 -26.72 0.46
CA ASN A 784 -10.32 -25.76 1.56
C ASN A 784 -10.81 -24.38 1.08
N GLU A 785 -10.31 -23.88 -0.05
CA GLU A 785 -10.81 -22.60 -0.60
C GLU A 785 -12.26 -22.70 -1.05
N LEU A 786 -12.65 -23.80 -1.69
CA LEU A 786 -14.06 -24.07 -2.04
C LEU A 786 -14.93 -24.16 -0.80
N LYS A 787 -14.45 -24.80 0.27
CA LYS A 787 -15.15 -24.85 1.55
C LYS A 787 -15.40 -23.44 2.08
N TYR A 788 -14.35 -22.61 2.19
CA TYR A 788 -14.47 -21.23 2.69
C TYR A 788 -15.43 -20.39 1.85
N ILE A 789 -15.44 -20.57 0.52
CA ILE A 789 -16.34 -19.85 -0.37
C ILE A 789 -17.79 -20.35 -0.19
N LEU A 790 -18.00 -21.65 -0.25
CA LEU A 790 -19.35 -22.24 -0.26
C LEU A 790 -20.02 -22.26 1.12
N GLU A 791 -19.26 -22.13 2.20
CA GLU A 791 -19.79 -22.04 3.57
C GLU A 791 -20.23 -20.61 3.92
N ALA A 792 -19.58 -19.61 3.36
CA ALA A 792 -19.81 -18.20 3.66
C ALA A 792 -21.16 -17.69 3.13
N HIS A 793 -21.72 -16.66 3.77
CA HIS A 793 -22.96 -16.01 3.33
C HIS A 793 -22.85 -15.37 1.93
N TYR A 794 -21.63 -14.99 1.51
CA TYR A 794 -21.34 -14.39 0.21
C TYR A 794 -21.11 -15.41 -0.93
N TRP A 795 -21.37 -16.71 -0.71
CA TRP A 795 -21.15 -17.75 -1.71
C TRP A 795 -21.79 -17.45 -3.10
N PRO A 796 -22.98 -16.80 -3.20
CA PRO A 796 -23.57 -16.53 -4.52
C PRO A 796 -22.71 -15.57 -5.35
N GLY A 797 -22.27 -14.45 -4.77
CA GLY A 797 -21.39 -13.49 -5.44
C GLY A 797 -20.03 -14.09 -5.79
N ALA A 798 -19.51 -14.97 -4.95
CA ALA A 798 -18.27 -15.68 -5.23
C ALA A 798 -18.39 -16.65 -6.41
N LEU A 799 -19.48 -17.42 -6.50
CA LEU A 799 -19.75 -18.30 -7.66
C LEU A 799 -19.96 -17.50 -8.95
N GLU A 800 -20.64 -16.35 -8.88
CA GLU A 800 -20.84 -15.47 -10.03
C GLU A 800 -19.49 -14.93 -10.54
N LEU A 801 -18.60 -14.52 -9.62
CA LEU A 801 -17.26 -14.05 -9.99
C LEU A 801 -16.40 -15.20 -10.53
N LEU A 802 -16.45 -16.40 -9.94
CA LEU A 802 -15.76 -17.59 -10.46
C LEU A 802 -16.22 -17.96 -11.88
N ASP A 803 -17.50 -17.85 -12.16
CA ASP A 803 -18.06 -18.12 -13.50
C ASP A 803 -17.61 -17.06 -14.51
N ARG A 804 -17.70 -15.77 -14.16
CA ARG A 804 -17.21 -14.66 -14.99
C ARG A 804 -15.74 -14.82 -15.37
N LEU A 805 -14.90 -15.24 -14.40
CA LEU A 805 -13.49 -15.52 -14.61
C LEU A 805 -13.24 -16.87 -15.30
N ARG A 806 -14.24 -17.66 -15.59
CA ARG A 806 -14.13 -19.04 -16.09
C ARG A 806 -13.34 -19.97 -15.17
N ALA A 807 -13.22 -19.62 -13.89
CA ALA A 807 -12.37 -20.33 -12.92
C ALA A 807 -12.96 -21.69 -12.50
N LEU A 808 -14.26 -21.94 -12.72
CA LEU A 808 -14.85 -23.26 -12.53
C LEU A 808 -14.21 -24.32 -13.42
N ARG A 809 -13.64 -23.94 -14.58
CA ARG A 809 -12.89 -24.82 -15.47
C ARG A 809 -11.60 -25.37 -14.84
N CYS A 810 -11.08 -24.75 -13.80
CA CYS A 810 -9.95 -25.30 -13.04
C CYS A 810 -10.35 -26.54 -12.24
N ILE A 811 -11.65 -26.72 -11.92
CA ILE A 811 -12.20 -27.95 -11.31
C ILE A 811 -12.44 -28.98 -12.41
N HIS A 812 -13.21 -28.62 -13.42
CA HIS A 812 -13.45 -29.43 -14.61
C HIS A 812 -13.89 -28.56 -15.81
N SER A 813 -13.42 -28.91 -17.02
CA SER A 813 -13.68 -28.16 -18.27
C SER A 813 -15.17 -27.91 -18.55
N ASP A 814 -16.02 -28.84 -18.16
CA ASP A 814 -17.45 -28.82 -18.45
C ASP A 814 -18.28 -28.11 -17.38
N LEU A 815 -17.64 -27.66 -16.29
CA LEU A 815 -18.34 -26.90 -15.25
C LEU A 815 -18.55 -25.45 -15.69
N ALA A 816 -19.84 -25.05 -15.73
CA ALA A 816 -20.28 -23.70 -15.99
C ALA A 816 -21.58 -23.42 -15.21
N MET A 817 -21.78 -22.18 -14.82
CA MET A 817 -23.01 -21.78 -14.15
C MET A 817 -24.15 -21.62 -15.16
N THR A 818 -25.19 -22.42 -14.99
CA THR A 818 -26.42 -22.34 -15.80
C THR A 818 -27.58 -21.80 -14.95
N PRO A 819 -28.64 -21.24 -15.57
CA PRO A 819 -29.83 -20.82 -14.82
C PRO A 819 -30.44 -21.96 -14.00
N THR A 820 -30.40 -23.19 -14.53
CA THR A 820 -30.88 -24.39 -13.84
C THR A 820 -30.04 -24.68 -12.60
N LEU A 821 -28.73 -24.62 -12.71
CA LEU A 821 -27.80 -24.85 -11.60
C LEU A 821 -27.97 -23.79 -10.50
N TRP A 822 -28.15 -22.52 -10.87
CA TRP A 822 -28.49 -21.45 -9.93
C TRP A 822 -29.82 -21.75 -9.18
N HIS A 823 -30.84 -22.24 -9.87
CA HIS A 823 -32.09 -22.61 -9.20
C HIS A 823 -31.90 -23.78 -8.24
N GLN A 824 -31.10 -24.78 -8.61
CA GLN A 824 -30.78 -25.92 -7.76
C GLN A 824 -30.06 -25.49 -6.48
N LEU A 825 -29.01 -24.69 -6.61
CA LEU A 825 -28.25 -24.15 -5.46
C LEU A 825 -29.10 -23.30 -4.51
N ARG A 826 -29.89 -22.38 -5.05
CA ARG A 826 -30.83 -21.58 -4.25
C ARG A 826 -31.89 -22.42 -3.55
N ARG A 827 -32.35 -23.48 -4.20
CA ARG A 827 -33.34 -24.40 -3.61
C ARG A 827 -32.74 -25.18 -2.46
N VAL A 828 -31.56 -25.76 -2.65
CA VAL A 828 -30.88 -26.51 -1.60
C VAL A 828 -30.56 -25.57 -0.42
N SER A 829 -30.08 -24.36 -0.65
CA SER A 829 -29.79 -23.41 0.42
C SER A 829 -31.03 -23.05 1.23
N ARG A 830 -32.16 -22.75 0.57
CA ARG A 830 -33.45 -22.50 1.26
C ARG A 830 -33.92 -23.66 2.10
N TRP A 831 -33.71 -24.89 1.63
CA TRP A 831 -34.12 -26.09 2.38
C TRP A 831 -33.16 -26.34 3.56
N LEU A 832 -31.85 -26.07 3.40
CA LEU A 832 -30.91 -26.10 4.51
C LEU A 832 -31.31 -25.10 5.61
N ASP A 833 -31.60 -23.86 5.24
CA ASP A 833 -32.00 -22.80 6.19
C ASP A 833 -33.27 -23.12 6.94
N ARG A 834 -34.23 -23.80 6.25
CA ARG A 834 -35.53 -24.14 6.84
C ARG A 834 -35.49 -25.29 7.85
N PHE A 835 -34.61 -26.26 7.64
CA PHE A 835 -34.67 -27.50 8.42
C PHE A 835 -33.61 -27.58 9.52
N ASP A 836 -32.79 -26.52 9.72
CA ASP A 836 -31.74 -26.40 10.74
C ASP A 836 -30.87 -27.67 10.88
N TRP A 837 -30.24 -28.07 9.77
CA TRP A 837 -29.53 -29.34 9.65
C TRP A 837 -28.00 -29.20 9.91
N THR A 838 -27.58 -28.20 10.64
CA THR A 838 -26.15 -27.90 10.92
C THR A 838 -25.39 -29.07 11.53
N GLU A 839 -26.06 -29.97 12.23
CA GLU A 839 -25.45 -31.15 12.81
C GLU A 839 -25.33 -32.37 11.88
N ARG A 840 -26.12 -32.43 10.79
CA ARG A 840 -26.21 -33.61 9.92
C ARG A 840 -25.78 -33.41 8.47
N CYS A 841 -25.75 -32.18 7.98
CA CYS A 841 -25.30 -31.87 6.63
C CYS A 841 -24.34 -30.69 6.64
N SER A 842 -23.20 -30.85 6.02
CA SER A 842 -22.28 -29.71 5.76
C SER A 842 -22.84 -28.88 4.59
N PRO A 843 -23.26 -27.61 4.81
CA PRO A 843 -23.83 -26.78 3.73
C PRO A 843 -22.89 -26.58 2.54
N TRP A 844 -21.60 -26.37 2.78
CA TRP A 844 -20.61 -26.21 1.73
C TRP A 844 -20.47 -27.46 0.87
N GLN A 845 -20.49 -28.63 1.51
CA GLN A 845 -20.33 -29.92 0.85
C GLN A 845 -21.52 -30.22 -0.06
N LEU A 846 -22.73 -29.98 0.41
CA LEU A 846 -23.94 -30.19 -0.39
C LEU A 846 -24.00 -29.20 -1.57
N ARG A 847 -23.62 -27.93 -1.39
CA ARG A 847 -23.51 -26.98 -2.50
C ARG A 847 -22.46 -27.41 -3.52
N LEU A 848 -21.32 -27.95 -3.08
CA LEU A 848 -20.33 -28.53 -3.98
C LEU A 848 -20.84 -29.75 -4.72
N GLU A 849 -21.59 -30.66 -4.05
CA GLU A 849 -22.23 -31.82 -4.68
C GLU A 849 -23.23 -31.41 -5.75
N VAL A 850 -24.02 -30.34 -5.52
CA VAL A 850 -24.94 -29.78 -6.53
C VAL A 850 -24.18 -29.30 -7.77
N LEU A 851 -23.02 -28.65 -7.58
CA LEU A 851 -22.14 -28.21 -8.69
C LEU A 851 -21.62 -29.43 -9.47
N LEU A 852 -21.10 -30.44 -8.78
CA LEU A 852 -20.53 -31.63 -9.39
C LEU A 852 -21.58 -32.52 -10.05
N ALA A 853 -22.82 -32.51 -9.55
CA ALA A 853 -23.92 -33.30 -10.08
C ALA A 853 -24.31 -32.98 -11.55
N THR A 854 -23.79 -31.88 -12.10
CA THR A 854 -23.97 -31.54 -13.52
C THR A 854 -23.09 -32.36 -14.47
N LEU A 855 -22.03 -32.99 -13.95
CA LEU A 855 -21.06 -33.79 -14.70
C LEU A 855 -21.56 -35.22 -14.90
N SER A 856 -20.88 -35.99 -15.75
CA SER A 856 -21.14 -37.42 -15.93
C SER A 856 -20.74 -38.24 -14.68
N PRO A 857 -21.31 -39.43 -14.45
CA PRO A 857 -21.03 -40.23 -13.26
C PRO A 857 -19.57 -40.52 -13.00
N GLY A 858 -18.80 -40.86 -14.04
CA GLY A 858 -17.37 -41.11 -13.93
C GLY A 858 -16.57 -39.83 -13.55
N GLN A 859 -16.90 -38.69 -14.17
CA GLN A 859 -16.28 -37.42 -13.84
C GLN A 859 -16.58 -36.96 -12.40
N ARG A 860 -17.84 -37.18 -11.94
CA ARG A 860 -18.22 -36.86 -10.55
C ARG A 860 -17.40 -37.64 -9.53
N HIS A 861 -17.28 -38.95 -9.78
CA HIS A 861 -16.51 -39.86 -8.93
C HIS A 861 -15.04 -39.42 -8.87
N ASP A 862 -14.41 -39.19 -10.02
CA ASP A 862 -13.00 -38.87 -10.10
C ASP A 862 -12.68 -37.54 -9.41
N ILE A 863 -13.51 -36.50 -9.61
CA ILE A 863 -13.34 -35.21 -8.98
C ILE A 863 -13.61 -35.28 -7.48
N ALA A 864 -14.65 -35.97 -7.04
CA ALA A 864 -14.98 -36.13 -5.64
C ALA A 864 -13.85 -36.86 -4.88
N ALA A 865 -13.27 -37.90 -5.49
CA ALA A 865 -12.14 -38.63 -4.96
C ALA A 865 -10.87 -37.75 -4.93
N ALA A 866 -10.59 -37.01 -6.01
CA ALA A 866 -9.46 -36.10 -6.09
C ALA A 866 -9.54 -34.99 -5.02
N LEU A 867 -10.70 -34.42 -4.77
CA LEU A 867 -10.96 -33.44 -3.72
C LEU A 867 -11.02 -34.06 -2.32
N GLN A 868 -10.86 -35.39 -2.19
CA GLN A 868 -10.92 -36.12 -0.93
C GLN A 868 -12.22 -35.80 -0.15
N LEU A 869 -13.34 -35.86 -0.81
CA LEU A 869 -14.63 -35.76 -0.15
C LEU A 869 -14.88 -37.00 0.71
N THR A 870 -15.92 -36.97 1.55
CA THR A 870 -16.29 -38.14 2.36
C THR A 870 -16.73 -39.30 1.47
N GLU A 871 -16.51 -40.55 1.92
CA GLU A 871 -16.90 -41.74 1.17
C GLU A 871 -18.40 -41.73 0.84
N THR A 872 -19.24 -41.25 1.78
CA THR A 872 -20.67 -41.07 1.58
C THR A 872 -21.00 -40.11 0.42
N SER A 873 -20.24 -39.02 0.26
CA SER A 873 -20.40 -38.10 -0.87
C SER A 873 -19.98 -38.69 -2.19
N ILE A 874 -18.85 -39.41 -2.19
CA ILE A 874 -18.33 -40.08 -3.39
C ILE A 874 -19.38 -41.10 -3.90
N GLN A 875 -19.90 -41.96 -3.02
CA GLN A 875 -20.89 -42.95 -3.36
C GLN A 875 -22.23 -42.31 -3.82
N ARG A 876 -22.64 -41.23 -3.14
CA ARG A 876 -23.88 -40.50 -3.52
C ARG A 876 -23.74 -39.92 -4.94
N LEU A 877 -22.62 -39.28 -5.27
CA LEU A 877 -22.41 -38.72 -6.59
C LEU A 877 -22.24 -39.78 -7.69
N ALA A 878 -21.62 -40.92 -7.36
CA ALA A 878 -21.43 -42.02 -8.30
C ALA A 878 -22.76 -42.67 -8.69
N HIS A 879 -23.68 -42.95 -7.72
CA HIS A 879 -24.92 -43.64 -7.92
C HIS A 879 -26.16 -42.74 -8.08
N LEU A 880 -25.94 -41.42 -8.25
CA LEU A 880 -27.01 -40.42 -8.28
C LEU A 880 -28.03 -40.69 -9.40
N ASP A 881 -27.55 -40.94 -10.62
CA ASP A 881 -28.43 -41.11 -11.79
C ASP A 881 -29.22 -42.43 -11.74
N ASP A 882 -28.63 -43.50 -11.21
CA ASP A 882 -29.34 -44.78 -10.98
C ASP A 882 -30.46 -44.62 -9.95
N LEU A 883 -30.16 -43.89 -8.86
CA LEU A 883 -31.11 -43.60 -7.81
C LEU A 883 -32.28 -42.74 -8.30
N GLU A 884 -31.98 -41.70 -9.09
CA GLU A 884 -32.96 -40.81 -9.71
C GLU A 884 -33.88 -41.60 -10.67
N THR A 885 -33.30 -42.44 -11.52
CA THR A 885 -34.02 -43.28 -12.44
C THR A 885 -34.98 -44.25 -11.72
N LYS A 886 -34.47 -44.92 -10.66
CA LYS A 886 -35.25 -45.79 -9.81
C LYS A 886 -36.45 -45.07 -9.16
N TRP A 887 -36.20 -43.90 -8.60
CA TRP A 887 -37.26 -43.15 -7.92
C TRP A 887 -38.29 -42.58 -8.88
N LEU A 888 -37.87 -42.06 -10.05
CA LEU A 888 -38.79 -41.60 -11.08
C LEU A 888 -39.73 -42.71 -11.57
N ALA A 889 -39.22 -43.93 -11.71
CA ALA A 889 -40.04 -45.09 -12.05
C ALA A 889 -41.01 -45.48 -10.92
N THR A 890 -40.63 -45.29 -9.65
CA THR A 890 -41.41 -45.69 -8.48
C THR A 890 -42.58 -44.73 -8.17
N ILE A 891 -42.47 -43.43 -8.49
CA ILE A 891 -43.52 -42.44 -8.18
C ILE A 891 -44.71 -42.41 -9.14
N ILE A 892 -44.73 -43.27 -10.18
CA ILE A 892 -45.83 -43.43 -11.13
C ILE A 892 -46.43 -44.84 -10.94
N PRO A 893 -47.57 -45.02 -10.28
CA PRO A 893 -48.62 -44.11 -9.80
C PRO A 893 -48.25 -43.35 -8.50
N PRO A 894 -49.04 -42.32 -8.05
CA PRO A 894 -48.79 -41.57 -6.86
C PRO A 894 -48.61 -42.44 -5.61
N LEU A 895 -47.47 -42.29 -4.91
CA LEU A 895 -47.15 -43.05 -3.72
C LEU A 895 -48.09 -42.71 -2.55
N ARG A 896 -48.59 -43.73 -1.84
CA ARG A 896 -49.23 -43.56 -0.55
C ARG A 896 -48.21 -43.06 0.51
N PRO A 897 -48.66 -42.42 1.60
CA PRO A 897 -47.74 -41.96 2.66
C PRO A 897 -46.81 -43.04 3.19
N SER A 898 -47.31 -44.23 3.45
CA SER A 898 -46.53 -45.41 3.88
C SER A 898 -45.46 -45.82 2.86
N GLN A 899 -45.77 -45.78 1.58
CA GLN A 899 -44.84 -46.09 0.50
C GLN A 899 -43.75 -45.01 0.38
N ARG A 900 -44.11 -43.72 0.51
CA ARG A 900 -43.14 -42.61 0.53
C ARG A 900 -42.18 -42.77 1.71
N TYR A 901 -42.72 -43.05 2.89
CA TYR A 901 -41.91 -43.27 4.08
C TYR A 901 -40.93 -44.43 3.86
N THR A 902 -41.39 -45.58 3.41
CA THR A 902 -40.55 -46.76 3.17
C THR A 902 -39.47 -46.49 2.11
N THR A 903 -39.77 -45.68 1.09
CA THR A 903 -38.82 -45.34 0.03
C THR A 903 -37.72 -44.44 0.54
N PHE A 904 -38.01 -43.46 1.42
CA PHE A 904 -37.09 -42.42 1.78
C PHE A 904 -36.51 -42.55 3.20
N ALA A 905 -37.07 -43.37 4.10
CA ALA A 905 -36.69 -43.45 5.48
C ALA A 905 -35.22 -43.94 5.70
N SER A 906 -34.70 -44.76 4.79
CA SER A 906 -33.35 -45.29 4.84
C SER A 906 -32.33 -44.39 4.12
N VAL A 907 -32.79 -43.29 3.48
CA VAL A 907 -31.93 -42.42 2.66
C VAL A 907 -31.45 -41.22 3.50
N ASP A 908 -30.16 -40.89 3.38
CA ASP A 908 -29.62 -39.72 4.05
C ASP A 908 -30.24 -38.43 3.47
N LEU A 909 -30.27 -37.43 4.33
CA LEU A 909 -30.91 -36.17 4.00
C LEU A 909 -30.24 -35.44 2.84
N ALA A 910 -28.91 -35.44 2.77
CA ALA A 910 -28.18 -34.77 1.71
C ALA A 910 -28.57 -35.32 0.34
N THR A 911 -28.74 -36.61 0.23
CA THR A 911 -29.25 -37.28 -1.00
C THR A 911 -30.68 -36.82 -1.36
N LEU A 912 -31.59 -36.77 -0.36
CA LEU A 912 -32.94 -36.26 -0.59
C LEU A 912 -32.94 -34.80 -1.06
N LEU A 913 -32.14 -33.94 -0.46
CA LEU A 913 -32.02 -32.53 -0.86
C LEU A 913 -31.42 -32.37 -2.25
N LEU A 914 -30.37 -33.12 -2.57
CA LEU A 914 -29.73 -33.11 -3.88
C LEU A 914 -30.69 -33.51 -5.00
N VAL A 915 -31.37 -34.65 -4.84
CA VAL A 915 -32.32 -35.16 -5.82
C VAL A 915 -33.55 -34.24 -5.95
N SER A 916 -34.06 -33.69 -4.84
CA SER A 916 -35.17 -32.73 -4.88
C SER A 916 -34.81 -31.44 -5.65
N ALA A 917 -33.55 -31.00 -5.59
CA ALA A 917 -33.07 -29.83 -6.31
C ALA A 917 -32.94 -30.10 -7.82
N ARG A 918 -32.52 -31.31 -8.19
CA ARG A 918 -32.39 -31.73 -9.60
C ARG A 918 -33.76 -32.00 -10.25
N HIS A 919 -34.75 -32.53 -9.50
CA HIS A 919 -36.07 -32.84 -9.97
C HIS A 919 -37.16 -32.01 -9.26
N PRO A 920 -37.18 -30.66 -9.44
CA PRO A 920 -38.02 -29.76 -8.65
C PRO A 920 -39.51 -29.92 -8.87
N ARG A 921 -39.95 -30.49 -10.01
CA ARG A 921 -41.33 -30.63 -10.36
C ARG A 921 -41.89 -32.05 -10.14
N THR A 922 -41.03 -33.05 -10.12
CA THR A 922 -41.41 -34.48 -10.01
C THR A 922 -41.12 -35.02 -8.60
N LEU A 923 -39.86 -35.31 -8.28
CA LEU A 923 -39.44 -35.86 -6.98
C LEU A 923 -39.49 -34.81 -5.86
N GLY A 924 -39.24 -33.55 -6.16
CA GLY A 924 -39.22 -32.47 -5.17
C GLY A 924 -40.45 -32.35 -4.30
N PRO A 925 -41.69 -32.33 -4.87
CA PRO A 925 -42.93 -32.30 -4.07
C PRO A 925 -43.14 -33.56 -3.23
N VAL A 926 -42.72 -34.72 -3.74
CA VAL A 926 -42.85 -36.00 -3.03
C VAL A 926 -41.92 -36.07 -1.82
N ILE A 927 -40.64 -35.69 -2.02
CA ILE A 927 -39.62 -35.60 -0.95
C ILE A 927 -40.03 -34.52 0.06
N TRP A 928 -40.57 -33.38 -0.37
CA TRP A 928 -41.07 -32.35 0.52
C TRP A 928 -42.18 -32.88 1.45
N ARG A 929 -43.19 -33.62 0.89
CA ARG A 929 -44.22 -34.21 1.72
C ARG A 929 -43.65 -35.21 2.72
N TYR A 930 -42.70 -36.03 2.28
CA TYR A 930 -42.03 -36.95 3.18
C TYR A 930 -41.35 -36.21 4.34
N LEU A 931 -40.56 -35.16 4.06
CA LEU A 931 -39.80 -34.41 5.07
C LEU A 931 -40.70 -33.61 6.03
N THR A 932 -41.87 -33.13 5.55
CA THR A 932 -42.74 -32.23 6.33
C THR A 932 -43.94 -32.90 6.94
N GLN A 933 -44.37 -34.08 6.41
CA GLN A 933 -45.57 -34.76 6.84
C GLN A 933 -45.28 -36.18 7.35
N ASP A 934 -44.70 -37.03 6.48
CA ASP A 934 -44.57 -38.45 6.78
C ASP A 934 -43.50 -38.72 7.86
N ARG A 935 -42.37 -38.03 7.79
CA ARG A 935 -41.23 -38.20 8.72
C ARG A 935 -41.53 -37.67 10.13
N THR A 936 -42.42 -36.70 10.26
CA THR A 936 -42.79 -36.09 11.53
C THR A 936 -43.87 -36.87 12.31
N VAL A 937 -44.41 -37.92 11.72
CA VAL A 937 -45.42 -38.80 12.39
C VAL A 937 -44.71 -39.58 13.48
N GLU A 938 -45.10 -39.34 14.71
CA GLU A 938 -44.67 -40.16 15.85
C GLU A 938 -45.49 -41.47 15.88
N PRO A 939 -44.81 -42.65 15.98
CA PRO A 939 -45.51 -43.93 16.06
C PRO A 939 -46.37 -43.99 17.32
N LEU A 940 -47.69 -44.30 17.17
CA LEU A 940 -48.61 -44.48 18.29
C LEU A 940 -48.22 -45.66 19.20
N VAL A 941 -47.51 -46.63 18.63
CA VAL A 941 -47.10 -47.87 19.33
C VAL A 941 -45.61 -48.03 19.17
N ASN A 942 -44.91 -48.19 20.30
CA ASN A 942 -43.47 -48.49 20.34
C ASN A 942 -43.23 -49.90 20.87
N GLY A 943 -41.98 -50.33 20.99
CA GLY A 943 -41.59 -51.65 21.46
C GLY A 943 -42.03 -51.95 22.88
N ASP A 944 -42.12 -50.95 23.74
CA ASP A 944 -42.58 -51.14 25.14
C ASP A 944 -44.11 -51.26 25.19
N THR A 945 -44.83 -50.51 24.35
CA THR A 945 -46.30 -50.68 24.19
C THR A 945 -46.61 -52.06 23.72
N LEU A 946 -45.88 -52.63 22.74
CA LEU A 946 -46.07 -53.98 22.28
C LEU A 946 -45.87 -55.01 23.39
N LYS A 947 -44.85 -54.83 24.23
CA LYS A 947 -44.62 -55.67 25.40
C LYS A 947 -45.81 -55.61 26.38
N ALA A 948 -46.32 -54.41 26.68
CA ALA A 948 -47.44 -54.19 27.57
C ALA A 948 -48.72 -54.86 27.07
N LEU A 949 -48.91 -54.99 25.74
CA LEU A 949 -49.97 -55.68 25.08
C LEU A 949 -49.76 -57.18 25.03
N GLY A 950 -48.69 -57.73 25.62
CA GLY A 950 -48.49 -59.19 25.72
C GLY A 950 -47.64 -59.79 24.58
N TYR A 951 -47.17 -59.06 23.67
CA TYR A 951 -46.26 -59.56 22.61
C TYR A 951 -44.85 -59.81 23.16
N LYS A 952 -44.30 -61.00 22.82
CA LYS A 952 -42.91 -61.33 23.25
C LYS A 952 -41.86 -60.66 22.36
N PRO A 953 -40.83 -60.02 22.95
CA PRO A 953 -39.78 -59.43 22.19
C PRO A 953 -39.11 -60.46 21.26
N GLY A 954 -38.95 -60.12 19.97
CA GLY A 954 -38.32 -60.98 18.99
C GLY A 954 -38.26 -60.38 17.59
N ARG A 955 -37.87 -61.24 16.62
CA ARG A 955 -37.67 -60.80 15.22
C ARG A 955 -38.94 -60.22 14.56
N GLN A 956 -40.16 -60.54 15.16
CA GLN A 956 -41.45 -60.03 14.61
C GLN A 956 -41.77 -58.60 15.05
N PHE A 957 -41.13 -58.03 16.10
CA PHE A 957 -41.42 -56.66 16.56
C PHE A 957 -41.18 -55.60 15.47
N SER A 958 -40.06 -55.69 14.76
CA SER A 958 -39.73 -54.72 13.68
C SER A 958 -40.77 -54.75 12.55
N PRO A 959 -41.19 -55.91 11.98
CA PRO A 959 -42.28 -55.99 11.01
C PRO A 959 -43.66 -55.51 11.55
N MET A 960 -43.95 -55.78 12.80
CA MET A 960 -45.23 -55.34 13.44
C MET A 960 -45.25 -53.81 13.59
N LEU A 961 -44.18 -53.20 14.11
CA LEU A 961 -44.06 -51.74 14.24
C LEU A 961 -44.07 -51.05 12.87
N ALA A 962 -43.41 -51.62 11.88
CA ALA A 962 -43.44 -51.13 10.50
C ALA A 962 -44.84 -51.18 9.88
N ALA A 963 -45.57 -52.25 10.09
CA ALA A 963 -46.95 -52.39 9.59
C ALA A 963 -47.88 -51.39 10.29
N LEU A 964 -47.74 -51.18 11.59
CA LEU A 964 -48.51 -50.20 12.36
C LEU A 964 -48.26 -48.80 11.88
N LEU A 965 -46.99 -48.45 11.77
CA LEU A 965 -46.58 -47.13 11.25
C LEU A 965 -47.10 -46.91 9.83
N ALA A 966 -47.04 -47.93 8.98
CA ALA A 966 -47.57 -47.84 7.61
C ALA A 966 -49.12 -47.64 7.60
N ALA A 967 -49.85 -48.32 8.45
CA ALA A 967 -51.27 -48.13 8.59
C ALA A 967 -51.65 -46.77 9.17
N GLN A 968 -50.82 -46.23 10.13
CA GLN A 968 -51.00 -44.93 10.69
C GLN A 968 -50.71 -43.82 9.65
N LEU A 969 -49.63 -43.94 8.90
CA LEU A 969 -49.29 -43.03 7.81
C LEU A 969 -50.35 -42.95 6.73
N ASP A 970 -50.94 -44.09 6.37
CA ASP A 970 -52.02 -44.18 5.39
C ASP A 970 -53.41 -43.78 5.94
N GLY A 971 -53.48 -43.30 7.19
CA GLY A 971 -54.70 -42.84 7.84
C GLY A 971 -55.70 -43.92 8.20
N LYS A 972 -55.28 -45.21 8.25
CA LYS A 972 -56.08 -46.33 8.65
C LYS A 972 -56.19 -46.53 10.17
N ILE A 973 -55.23 -45.95 10.89
CA ILE A 973 -55.05 -45.96 12.34
C ILE A 973 -54.83 -44.54 12.78
N LEU A 974 -55.70 -44.01 13.64
CA LEU A 974 -55.55 -42.63 14.18
C LEU A 974 -55.46 -42.66 15.70
N THR A 975 -55.89 -43.75 16.36
CA THR A 975 -55.92 -43.90 17.81
C THR A 975 -55.12 -45.12 18.26
N LEU A 976 -54.76 -45.17 19.53
CA LEU A 976 -54.13 -46.33 20.16
C LEU A 976 -55.06 -47.55 20.15
N GLU A 977 -56.35 -47.32 20.28
CA GLU A 977 -57.35 -48.36 20.27
C GLU A 977 -57.43 -49.02 18.89
N GLU A 978 -57.46 -48.22 17.82
CA GLU A 978 -57.41 -48.74 16.43
C GLU A 978 -56.15 -49.51 16.15
N ALA A 979 -54.98 -49.05 16.72
CA ALA A 979 -53.72 -49.76 16.62
C ALA A 979 -53.77 -51.13 17.31
N GLN A 980 -54.46 -51.27 18.44
CA GLN A 980 -54.63 -52.49 19.17
C GLN A 980 -55.56 -53.47 18.35
N GLN A 981 -56.66 -52.97 17.76
CA GLN A 981 -57.52 -53.71 16.91
C GLN A 981 -56.78 -54.23 15.65
N PHE A 982 -55.95 -53.35 15.03
CA PHE A 982 -55.16 -53.77 13.89
C PHE A 982 -54.18 -54.88 14.25
N LEU A 983 -53.54 -54.82 15.44
CA LEU A 983 -52.64 -55.85 15.90
C LEU A 983 -53.35 -57.14 16.18
N ALA A 984 -54.56 -57.12 16.77
CA ALA A 984 -55.36 -58.28 17.02
C ALA A 984 -55.79 -58.99 15.74
N GLN A 985 -56.10 -58.24 14.68
CA GLN A 985 -56.48 -58.78 13.36
C GLN A 985 -55.33 -59.39 12.58
N HIS A 986 -54.13 -58.69 12.55
CA HIS A 986 -53.05 -59.08 11.66
C HIS A 986 -51.98 -59.91 12.37
N TYR A 987 -51.90 -59.83 13.70
CA TYR A 987 -50.84 -60.47 14.53
C TYR A 987 -51.48 -61.03 15.81
N PRO A 988 -52.48 -62.01 15.66
CA PRO A 988 -53.18 -62.55 16.85
C PRO A 988 -52.23 -63.23 17.84
N LEU A 989 -52.44 -62.99 19.13
CA LEU A 989 -51.65 -63.61 20.20
C LEU A 989 -52.14 -65.12 20.30
N SER A 990 -51.15 -66.00 20.38
CA SER A 990 -51.37 -67.42 20.46
C SER A 990 -52.01 -67.88 21.80
N SER A 991 -52.24 -66.96 22.76
CA SER A 991 -52.98 -67.18 24.01
C SER A 991 -53.48 -65.80 24.52
N PRO A 992 -54.73 -65.73 25.13
CA PRO A 992 -55.19 -64.42 25.65
C PRO A 992 -54.37 -63.95 26.80
N PRO A 993 -54.14 -62.63 26.94
CA PRO A 993 -53.40 -62.05 28.04
C PRO A 993 -54.19 -62.12 29.33
N PRO A 994 -53.54 -62.29 30.52
CA PRO A 994 -54.19 -62.11 31.80
C PRO A 994 -54.71 -60.65 31.90
N GLN A 995 -56.00 -60.48 32.18
CA GLN A 995 -56.56 -59.18 32.49
C GLN A 995 -55.85 -58.61 33.69
N LYS A 996 -55.10 -57.59 33.45
CA LYS A 996 -54.55 -56.61 34.49
C LYS A 996 -55.26 -55.32 34.27
N ASP A 997 -55.91 -54.84 35.35
CA ASP A 997 -56.48 -53.51 35.42
C ASP A 997 -55.53 -52.43 34.92
N VAL A 998 -55.95 -51.68 33.90
CA VAL A 998 -55.17 -50.55 33.35
C VAL A 998 -55.38 -49.36 34.23
N GLY A 999 -54.48 -49.18 35.20
CA GLY A 999 -54.36 -47.94 35.99
C GLY A 999 -53.93 -46.84 35.05
N GLN A 1000 -54.56 -45.71 35.15
CA GLN A 1000 -54.33 -44.48 34.36
C GLN A 1000 -52.81 -44.10 34.21
N VAL A 1001 -52.29 -44.19 33.02
CA VAL A 1001 -50.95 -43.68 32.72
C VAL A 1001 -51.03 -42.16 32.54
N LYS A 1002 -50.46 -41.45 33.47
CA LYS A 1002 -50.27 -39.99 33.41
C LYS A 1002 -49.39 -39.64 32.17
N VAL A 1003 -50.03 -38.89 31.30
CA VAL A 1003 -49.34 -38.21 30.20
C VAL A 1003 -48.43 -37.15 30.78
N ALA A 1004 -47.13 -37.33 30.71
CA ALA A 1004 -46.17 -36.27 31.03
C ALA A 1004 -46.05 -35.33 29.82
N LYS A 1005 -46.60 -34.13 30.00
CA LYS A 1005 -46.27 -32.98 29.12
C LYS A 1005 -44.88 -32.50 29.51
N ASN A 1006 -43.98 -32.56 28.62
CA ASN A 1006 -42.81 -31.69 28.62
C ASN A 1006 -42.56 -31.16 27.22
N LEU A 1007 -42.86 -29.91 27.04
CA LEU A 1007 -42.28 -28.92 26.13
C LEU A 1007 -41.07 -28.26 26.87
N PRO A 1008 -40.08 -27.70 26.24
CA PRO A 1008 -40.15 -26.85 25.07
C PRO A 1008 -39.54 -27.39 23.78
#